data_3b0a7bb7a24619148612cd4f7536b36b
#
_entry.id   3b0a7bb7a24619148612cd4f7536b36b
#
_cell.length_a   1.000
_cell.length_b   1.000
_cell.length_c   1.000
_cell.angle_alpha   90.00
_cell.angle_beta   90.00
_cell.angle_gamma   90.00
#
_symmetry.space_group_name_H-M   'P 1'
#
loop_
_entity.id
_entity.type
_entity.pdbx_description
1 polymer ?
#
loop_
_entity_poly.entity_id
_entity_poly.type
_entity_poly.pdbx_seq_one_letter_code
_entity_poly.pdbx_strand_id
1 'polypeptide(L)'
;MLKKVYRKISTSMLSFLMAFSVCGIYPMNVMAMDGDKGIEVDASRTELEQAIQDARNSGVTTIQDGTQEKNNVAEIETDYSNQVTAIRNMKNSLDDYNQKKKDYDNAKRQYDKEKAKYDADYAQYLLDYEAFKNQLATEQAALAAALADYERHKNEEGYLSEPYAKSLIYDSEPDAVLSTTTDGKYMSANAVDEAFSHDTDNYNNQLLQLDNMNITYLQQPNDVASSQELYGNFGSKAGWKTNISSNQSVKWTTVLLKRGQSVTATYTNLNNSYYNGKKISKVVFKYTLTEDSKFYNPTGMAWLGIFTDPTLGVFASAYTGTFEKNTSIFVKNEFTFYDQDGNPIEFNDALLSVASLNREHNSIELAKDYTGRFIKISGSTIGEKNSMVYATDSLNFKKGEGGCEHTMYPRQNEPGSGWDSSDAPNSWYGAGALLLNGPNNSVTLGATSATNILPAPYGPYVPGKNNEDGKKPNIWYSLNGHLRAVGLPEIKAKEPKKPVPPTEPVEPVKPESTIHYHYAVTYVKPDVQKAVTAADGTDLQGRTVEVGSRVDYTLNVATIPANHETFESIVFNDNLPDGYEIDLEETKQGSADYEVEYDSSSRHIKFTAKSSLLASINADTTTTADIPAPKIIGKVTKAGTKYDNTFKLSLDNVYTVESKPVTVYTPTQPKKDVFKQGDTTTSIDGRSVKAGDILTYQITYTNTTGETRDVEITD
;
A
#
# COMPACT_ATOMS: atom_id res chain seq x y z
N MET A 1 -32.40 37.95 -31.26
CA MET A 1 -33.75 37.34 -31.52
C MET A 1 -33.70 35.89 -31.15
N LEU A 2 -34.76 35.47 -30.43
CA LEU A 2 -35.15 34.13 -29.96
C LEU A 2 -34.42 33.64 -28.72
N LYS A 3 -34.94 33.95 -27.57
CA LYS A 3 -36.05 33.44 -26.71
C LYS A 3 -35.88 31.97 -26.30
N LYS A 4 -35.50 31.84 -25.00
CA LYS A 4 -36.13 31.08 -23.90
C LYS A 4 -36.81 29.76 -24.24
N VAL A 5 -36.36 28.69 -23.58
CA VAL A 5 -37.25 27.85 -22.76
C VAL A 5 -36.50 27.35 -21.52
N TYR A 6 -36.87 27.89 -20.38
CA TYR A 6 -36.62 27.30 -19.05
C TYR A 6 -37.67 26.21 -18.83
N ARG A 7 -37.25 25.05 -18.39
CA ARG A 7 -38.17 24.14 -17.70
C ARG A 7 -37.55 23.73 -16.38
N LYS A 8 -38.07 24.36 -15.33
CA LYS A 8 -37.92 23.92 -13.95
C LYS A 8 -38.52 22.53 -13.80
N ILE A 9 -37.82 21.61 -13.25
CA ILE A 9 -38.38 20.46 -12.56
C ILE A 9 -37.86 20.53 -11.12
N SER A 10 -38.78 20.92 -10.24
CA SER A 10 -38.62 20.81 -8.80
C SER A 10 -38.77 19.34 -8.41
N THR A 11 -37.76 18.76 -7.86
CA THR A 11 -37.86 17.48 -7.17
C THR A 11 -38.04 17.75 -5.68
N SER A 12 -39.28 17.59 -5.24
CA SER A 12 -39.63 17.45 -3.83
C SER A 12 -39.07 16.11 -3.33
N MET A 13 -38.14 16.17 -2.42
CA MET A 13 -37.76 15.06 -1.54
C MET A 13 -38.95 14.77 -0.62
N LEU A 14 -39.56 13.63 -0.79
CA LEU A 14 -40.47 13.05 0.20
C LEU A 14 -39.71 11.91 0.88
N SER A 15 -39.22 12.19 2.08
CA SER A 15 -38.73 11.21 3.00
C SER A 15 -39.87 10.33 3.47
N PHE A 16 -39.88 9.06 3.06
CA PHE A 16 -40.74 8.05 3.66
C PHE A 16 -39.88 7.15 4.52
N LEU A 17 -39.82 7.47 5.81
CA LEU A 17 -39.42 6.51 6.85
C LEU A 17 -40.61 5.55 7.02
N MET A 18 -40.54 4.36 6.45
CA MET A 18 -41.36 3.23 6.87
C MET A 18 -40.45 2.23 7.57
N ALA A 19 -40.51 2.27 8.88
CA ALA A 19 -40.15 1.15 9.70
C ALA A 19 -41.17 0.04 9.47
N PHE A 20 -40.87 -0.91 8.64
CA PHE A 20 -41.55 -2.19 8.62
C PHE A 20 -40.78 -3.16 9.51
N SER A 21 -41.23 -3.25 10.75
CA SER A 21 -41.10 -4.45 11.55
C SER A 21 -41.93 -5.52 10.85
N VAL A 22 -41.33 -6.26 9.97
CA VAL A 22 -41.93 -7.48 9.44
C VAL A 22 -41.25 -8.62 10.17
N CYS A 23 -41.90 -9.14 11.20
CA CYS A 23 -41.83 -10.55 11.50
C CYS A 23 -42.29 -11.29 10.25
N GLY A 24 -41.38 -11.54 9.35
CA GLY A 24 -41.61 -12.41 8.22
C GLY A 24 -41.62 -13.84 8.70
N ILE A 25 -42.84 -14.37 8.93
CA ILE A 25 -43.06 -15.79 8.84
C ILE A 25 -42.71 -16.16 7.40
N TYR A 26 -41.51 -16.65 7.19
CA TYR A 26 -41.15 -17.28 5.94
C TYR A 26 -41.98 -18.53 5.80
N PRO A 27 -42.70 -18.75 4.68
CA PRO A 27 -43.24 -20.07 4.42
C PRO A 27 -42.01 -20.98 4.29
N MET A 28 -41.80 -21.84 5.27
CA MET A 28 -40.98 -23.03 5.08
C MET A 28 -41.61 -23.78 3.89
N ASN A 29 -40.91 -23.78 2.77
CA ASN A 29 -41.11 -24.79 1.77
C ASN A 29 -40.72 -26.09 2.48
N VAL A 30 -41.71 -26.80 3.00
CA VAL A 30 -41.57 -28.20 3.37
C VAL A 30 -41.23 -28.90 2.06
N MET A 31 -39.95 -29.00 1.74
CA MET A 31 -39.51 -29.99 0.76
C MET A 31 -39.89 -31.35 1.36
N ALA A 32 -40.65 -32.14 0.66
CA ALA A 32 -40.94 -33.50 1.01
C ALA A 32 -39.60 -34.20 1.29
N MET A 33 -39.35 -34.53 2.56
CA MET A 33 -38.15 -35.26 2.97
C MET A 33 -38.14 -36.59 2.24
N ASP A 34 -37.08 -36.89 1.55
CA ASP A 34 -36.85 -38.22 1.00
C ASP A 34 -36.60 -39.15 2.23
N GLY A 35 -37.56 -39.99 2.60
CA GLY A 35 -37.60 -40.74 3.85
C GLY A 35 -36.39 -41.61 4.21
N ASP A 36 -35.37 -41.59 3.36
CA ASP A 36 -34.13 -42.35 3.53
C ASP A 36 -32.91 -41.45 3.90
N LYS A 37 -33.05 -40.13 3.92
CA LYS A 37 -31.89 -39.21 4.08
C LYS A 37 -31.48 -38.94 5.54
N GLY A 38 -32.38 -39.03 6.48
CA GLY A 38 -32.14 -38.71 7.89
C GLY A 38 -32.70 -37.34 8.31
N ILE A 39 -32.23 -36.83 9.43
CA ILE A 39 -32.63 -35.52 9.98
C ILE A 39 -31.90 -34.43 9.22
N GLU A 40 -32.62 -33.39 8.74
CA GLU A 40 -32.05 -32.22 8.15
C GLU A 40 -31.32 -31.38 9.23
N VAL A 41 -30.09 -31.05 8.95
CA VAL A 41 -29.23 -30.22 9.80
C VAL A 41 -28.60 -29.12 8.97
N ASP A 42 -28.59 -27.93 9.49
CA ASP A 42 -27.92 -26.76 8.93
C ASP A 42 -26.72 -26.35 9.79
N ALA A 43 -26.00 -25.33 9.35
CA ALA A 43 -25.07 -24.60 10.19
C ALA A 43 -25.67 -23.23 10.56
N SER A 44 -25.04 -22.52 11.49
CA SER A 44 -25.49 -21.19 11.87
C SER A 44 -25.43 -20.24 10.70
N ARG A 45 -26.55 -19.62 10.34
CA ARG A 45 -26.70 -18.65 9.26
C ARG A 45 -26.39 -17.22 9.66
N THR A 46 -26.18 -16.97 10.95
CA THR A 46 -26.13 -15.60 11.52
C THR A 46 -25.13 -14.70 10.81
N GLU A 47 -23.90 -15.16 10.57
CA GLU A 47 -22.89 -14.36 9.89
C GLU A 47 -23.20 -14.13 8.40
N LEU A 48 -23.77 -15.15 7.73
CA LEU A 48 -24.17 -15.04 6.34
C LEU A 48 -25.31 -14.03 6.18
N GLU A 49 -26.34 -14.12 7.01
CA GLU A 49 -27.49 -13.20 6.98
C GLU A 49 -27.07 -11.78 7.31
N GLN A 50 -26.18 -11.60 8.30
CA GLN A 50 -25.63 -10.28 8.61
C GLN A 50 -24.83 -9.71 7.42
N ALA A 51 -23.98 -10.52 6.80
CA ALA A 51 -23.20 -10.09 5.63
C ALA A 51 -24.10 -9.70 4.44
N ILE A 52 -25.17 -10.47 4.20
CA ILE A 52 -26.18 -10.17 3.17
C ILE A 52 -26.87 -8.83 3.48
N GLN A 53 -27.29 -8.64 4.72
CA GLN A 53 -27.96 -7.39 5.12
C GLN A 53 -27.04 -6.17 4.99
N ASP A 54 -25.80 -6.29 5.43
CA ASP A 54 -24.79 -5.23 5.31
C ASP A 54 -24.50 -4.89 3.84
N ALA A 55 -24.40 -5.91 2.99
CA ALA A 55 -24.21 -5.73 1.56
C ALA A 55 -25.39 -5.02 0.90
N ARG A 56 -26.63 -5.42 1.25
CA ARG A 56 -27.84 -4.73 0.78
C ARG A 56 -27.89 -3.27 1.19
N ASN A 57 -27.51 -2.97 2.42
CA ASN A 57 -27.47 -1.60 2.95
C ASN A 57 -26.43 -0.73 2.20
N SER A 58 -25.37 -1.33 1.68
CA SER A 58 -24.36 -0.65 0.84
C SER A 58 -24.76 -0.57 -0.65
N GLY A 59 -25.90 -1.17 -1.04
CA GLY A 59 -26.41 -1.15 -2.41
C GLY A 59 -25.98 -2.32 -3.29
N VAL A 60 -25.46 -3.40 -2.70
CA VAL A 60 -25.19 -4.66 -3.41
C VAL A 60 -26.52 -5.38 -3.64
N THR A 61 -26.77 -5.81 -4.86
CA THR A 61 -27.89 -6.68 -5.21
C THR A 61 -27.55 -8.11 -4.81
N THR A 62 -28.30 -8.69 -3.88
CA THR A 62 -28.10 -10.09 -3.45
C THR A 62 -29.25 -10.95 -3.97
N ILE A 63 -28.91 -12.05 -4.63
CA ILE A 63 -29.88 -13.00 -5.19
C ILE A 63 -29.73 -14.32 -4.43
N GLN A 64 -30.84 -14.82 -3.92
CA GLN A 64 -30.87 -16.12 -3.26
C GLN A 64 -31.10 -17.22 -4.29
N ASP A 65 -30.21 -18.16 -4.35
CA ASP A 65 -30.33 -19.38 -5.15
C ASP A 65 -31.02 -20.50 -4.37
N GLY A 66 -31.29 -21.63 -5.00
CA GLY A 66 -31.85 -22.81 -4.33
C GLY A 66 -30.92 -23.36 -3.26
N THR A 67 -31.49 -23.99 -2.23
CA THR A 67 -30.74 -24.65 -1.16
C THR A 67 -29.86 -25.78 -1.72
N GLN A 68 -28.64 -25.89 -1.22
CA GLN A 68 -27.67 -26.91 -1.62
C GLN A 68 -27.56 -28.01 -0.56
N GLU A 69 -27.36 -29.24 -0.98
CA GLU A 69 -27.04 -30.34 -0.10
C GLU A 69 -25.53 -30.54 0.02
N LYS A 70 -25.00 -30.67 1.23
CA LYS A 70 -23.58 -30.90 1.56
C LYS A 70 -23.41 -32.21 2.28
N ASN A 71 -22.20 -32.76 2.33
CA ASN A 71 -21.94 -34.04 2.94
C ASN A 71 -21.97 -34.01 4.48
N ASN A 72 -21.66 -32.86 5.07
CA ASN A 72 -21.61 -32.68 6.53
C ASN A 72 -21.70 -31.19 6.91
N VAL A 73 -21.89 -30.91 8.20
CA VAL A 73 -22.02 -29.56 8.77
C VAL A 73 -20.74 -28.72 8.52
N ALA A 74 -19.55 -29.32 8.62
CA ALA A 74 -18.30 -28.58 8.39
C ALA A 74 -18.17 -28.07 6.94
N GLU A 75 -18.72 -28.78 5.97
CA GLU A 75 -18.79 -28.30 4.59
C GLU A 75 -19.78 -27.13 4.45
N ILE A 76 -20.91 -27.14 5.19
CA ILE A 76 -21.85 -26.03 5.23
C ILE A 76 -21.18 -24.79 5.85
N GLU A 77 -20.48 -24.94 6.98
CA GLU A 77 -19.76 -23.85 7.64
C GLU A 77 -18.70 -23.24 6.73
N THR A 78 -17.95 -24.09 6.03
CA THR A 78 -16.95 -23.65 5.04
C THR A 78 -17.60 -22.89 3.89
N ASP A 79 -18.69 -23.40 3.36
CA ASP A 79 -19.45 -22.78 2.28
C ASP A 79 -20.01 -21.43 2.70
N TYR A 80 -20.63 -21.32 3.87
CA TYR A 80 -21.11 -20.04 4.41
C TYR A 80 -19.96 -19.04 4.65
N SER A 81 -18.83 -19.48 5.18
CA SER A 81 -17.64 -18.63 5.36
C SER A 81 -17.13 -18.08 4.03
N ASN A 82 -17.11 -18.91 2.98
CA ASN A 82 -16.71 -18.49 1.64
C ASN A 82 -17.70 -17.46 1.06
N GLN A 83 -19.00 -17.69 1.21
CA GLN A 83 -20.04 -16.76 0.78
C GLN A 83 -19.95 -15.44 1.55
N VAL A 84 -19.78 -15.46 2.86
CA VAL A 84 -19.56 -14.27 3.71
C VAL A 84 -18.39 -13.47 3.23
N THR A 85 -17.27 -14.14 2.93
CA THR A 85 -16.06 -13.49 2.41
C THR A 85 -16.32 -12.83 1.06
N ALA A 86 -16.97 -13.52 0.13
CA ALA A 86 -17.30 -12.99 -1.19
C ALA A 86 -18.25 -11.79 -1.10
N ILE A 87 -19.29 -11.88 -0.26
CA ILE A 87 -20.29 -10.82 -0.03
C ILE A 87 -19.60 -9.58 0.58
N ARG A 88 -18.77 -9.77 1.61
CA ARG A 88 -18.01 -8.67 2.25
C ARG A 88 -17.04 -8.00 1.28
N ASN A 89 -16.35 -8.78 0.43
CA ASN A 89 -15.45 -8.25 -0.58
C ASN A 89 -16.20 -7.39 -1.61
N MET A 90 -17.35 -7.87 -2.08
CA MET A 90 -18.19 -7.10 -3.01
C MET A 90 -18.72 -5.80 -2.38
N LYS A 91 -19.20 -5.89 -1.12
CA LYS A 91 -19.61 -4.71 -0.35
C LYS A 91 -18.48 -3.68 -0.25
N ASN A 92 -17.30 -4.13 0.17
CA ASN A 92 -16.14 -3.24 0.34
C ASN A 92 -15.72 -2.60 -1.00
N SER A 93 -15.78 -3.35 -2.09
CA SER A 93 -15.49 -2.83 -3.44
C SER A 93 -16.49 -1.75 -3.86
N LEU A 94 -17.77 -1.93 -3.53
CA LEU A 94 -18.81 -0.95 -3.83
C LEU A 94 -18.69 0.29 -2.94
N ASP A 95 -18.37 0.12 -1.66
CA ASP A 95 -18.14 1.23 -0.73
C ASP A 95 -16.92 2.08 -1.16
N ASP A 96 -15.83 1.42 -1.55
CA ASP A 96 -14.63 2.09 -2.10
C ASP A 96 -14.96 2.86 -3.39
N TYR A 97 -15.72 2.23 -4.29
CA TYR A 97 -16.20 2.92 -5.49
C TYR A 97 -17.07 4.15 -5.14
N ASN A 98 -18.00 4.02 -4.22
CA ASN A 98 -18.90 5.12 -3.82
C ASN A 98 -18.09 6.29 -3.22
N GLN A 99 -17.06 5.99 -2.41
CA GLN A 99 -16.15 7.01 -1.89
C GLN A 99 -15.35 7.67 -3.02
N LYS A 100 -14.72 6.87 -3.89
CA LYS A 100 -13.97 7.38 -5.06
C LYS A 100 -14.86 8.18 -6.01
N LYS A 101 -16.11 7.78 -6.20
CA LYS A 101 -17.07 8.53 -7.02
C LYS A 101 -17.42 9.87 -6.42
N LYS A 102 -17.59 9.93 -5.10
CA LYS A 102 -17.79 11.20 -4.38
C LYS A 102 -16.58 12.13 -4.51
N ASP A 103 -15.37 11.57 -4.39
CA ASP A 103 -14.14 12.34 -4.53
C ASP A 103 -13.95 12.83 -5.97
N TYR A 104 -14.26 11.98 -6.95
CA TYR A 104 -14.29 12.36 -8.36
C TYR A 104 -15.31 13.48 -8.62
N ASP A 105 -16.53 13.40 -8.10
CA ASP A 105 -17.56 14.42 -8.31
C ASP A 105 -17.15 15.78 -7.70
N ASN A 106 -16.42 15.76 -6.57
CA ASN A 106 -15.82 16.96 -5.98
C ASN A 106 -14.69 17.51 -6.86
N ALA A 107 -13.77 16.65 -7.29
CA ALA A 107 -12.66 17.00 -8.16
C ALA A 107 -13.16 17.52 -9.52
N LYS A 108 -14.18 16.90 -10.08
CA LYS A 108 -14.81 17.34 -11.35
C LYS A 108 -15.43 18.73 -11.24
N ARG A 109 -16.12 19.02 -10.12
CA ARG A 109 -16.64 20.38 -9.86
C ARG A 109 -15.54 21.42 -9.75
N GLN A 110 -14.41 21.06 -9.14
CA GLN A 110 -13.24 21.93 -9.05
C GLN A 110 -12.61 22.13 -10.44
N TYR A 111 -12.40 21.03 -11.16
CA TYR A 111 -11.90 21.07 -12.54
C TYR A 111 -12.77 21.96 -13.45
N ASP A 112 -14.10 21.86 -13.39
CA ASP A 112 -14.99 22.67 -14.23
C ASP A 112 -14.84 24.17 -13.95
N LYS A 113 -14.60 24.56 -12.69
CA LYS A 113 -14.29 25.96 -12.32
C LYS A 113 -12.91 26.39 -12.85
N GLU A 114 -11.91 25.56 -12.67
CA GLU A 114 -10.55 25.83 -13.15
C GLU A 114 -10.51 25.86 -14.67
N LYS A 115 -11.25 24.99 -15.34
CA LYS A 115 -11.38 24.97 -16.80
C LYS A 115 -12.01 26.23 -17.34
N ALA A 116 -13.08 26.70 -16.68
CA ALA A 116 -13.72 27.98 -17.09
C ALA A 116 -12.77 29.16 -16.90
N LYS A 117 -11.99 29.16 -15.80
CA LYS A 117 -10.95 30.18 -15.60
C LYS A 117 -9.87 30.07 -16.67
N TYR A 118 -9.35 28.87 -16.92
CA TYR A 118 -8.36 28.62 -17.97
C TYR A 118 -8.84 29.12 -19.33
N ASP A 119 -10.08 28.85 -19.73
CA ASP A 119 -10.63 29.26 -21.03
C ASP A 119 -10.66 30.79 -21.16
N ALA A 120 -10.97 31.52 -20.08
CA ALA A 120 -10.93 32.98 -20.05
C ALA A 120 -9.47 33.50 -20.10
N ASP A 121 -8.58 32.94 -19.29
CA ASP A 121 -7.16 33.30 -19.26
C ASP A 121 -6.48 33.01 -20.62
N TYR A 122 -6.85 31.90 -21.28
CA TYR A 122 -6.32 31.54 -22.60
C TYR A 122 -6.81 32.49 -23.70
N ALA A 123 -8.06 32.93 -23.62
CA ALA A 123 -8.56 33.94 -24.55
C ALA A 123 -7.82 35.28 -24.41
N GLN A 124 -7.53 35.69 -23.18
CA GLN A 124 -6.70 36.90 -22.94
C GLN A 124 -5.25 36.70 -23.42
N TYR A 125 -4.64 35.53 -23.14
CA TYR A 125 -3.33 35.19 -23.64
C TYR A 125 -3.21 35.35 -25.16
N LEU A 126 -4.20 34.95 -25.93
CA LEU A 126 -4.16 35.09 -27.38
C LEU A 126 -4.11 36.56 -27.82
N LEU A 127 -4.82 37.46 -27.14
CA LEU A 127 -4.75 38.91 -27.42
C LEU A 127 -3.38 39.48 -27.07
N ASP A 128 -2.86 39.12 -25.90
CA ASP A 128 -1.55 39.59 -25.44
C ASP A 128 -0.44 39.03 -26.31
N TYR A 129 -0.57 37.81 -26.82
CA TYR A 129 0.38 37.21 -27.76
C TYR A 129 0.45 37.92 -29.11
N GLU A 130 -0.69 38.37 -29.64
CA GLU A 130 -0.70 39.21 -30.86
C GLU A 130 -0.04 40.56 -30.60
N ALA A 131 -0.26 41.22 -29.47
CA ALA A 131 0.40 42.46 -29.08
C ALA A 131 1.92 42.26 -28.94
N PHE A 132 2.36 41.19 -28.32
CA PHE A 132 3.75 40.79 -28.20
C PHE A 132 4.41 40.65 -29.57
N LYS A 133 3.82 39.94 -30.53
CA LYS A 133 4.37 39.72 -31.86
C LYS A 133 4.59 41.06 -32.58
N ASN A 134 3.66 41.99 -32.49
CA ASN A 134 3.73 43.29 -33.12
C ASN A 134 4.85 44.15 -32.50
N GLN A 135 4.96 44.13 -31.16
CA GLN A 135 6.02 44.83 -30.44
C GLN A 135 7.40 44.24 -30.79
N LEU A 136 7.55 42.92 -30.77
CA LEU A 136 8.80 42.22 -31.10
C LEU A 136 9.29 42.57 -32.52
N ALA A 137 8.38 42.54 -33.49
CA ALA A 137 8.76 42.91 -34.88
C ALA A 137 9.26 44.35 -34.99
N THR A 138 8.65 45.28 -34.25
CA THR A 138 9.06 46.69 -34.21
C THR A 138 10.44 46.83 -33.56
N GLU A 139 10.69 46.16 -32.44
CA GLU A 139 11.95 46.22 -31.71
C GLU A 139 13.09 45.55 -32.48
N GLN A 140 12.82 44.42 -33.16
CA GLN A 140 13.80 43.75 -34.01
C GLN A 140 14.24 44.64 -35.19
N ALA A 141 13.33 45.39 -35.78
CA ALA A 141 13.66 46.35 -36.82
C ALA A 141 14.52 47.50 -36.27
N ALA A 142 14.20 48.04 -35.09
CA ALA A 142 14.98 49.07 -34.43
C ALA A 142 16.39 48.58 -34.03
N LEU A 143 16.47 47.32 -33.55
CA LEU A 143 17.72 46.65 -33.21
C LEU A 143 18.65 46.53 -34.42
N ALA A 144 18.15 46.12 -35.56
CA ALA A 144 18.94 46.00 -36.78
C ALA A 144 19.54 47.34 -37.19
N ALA A 145 18.81 48.45 -37.01
CA ALA A 145 19.33 49.80 -37.26
C ALA A 145 20.37 50.23 -36.22
N ALA A 146 20.17 49.88 -34.93
CA ALA A 146 21.12 50.27 -33.86
C ALA A 146 22.44 49.50 -33.93
N LEU A 147 22.44 48.24 -34.35
CA LEU A 147 23.66 47.45 -34.52
C LEU A 147 24.64 48.05 -35.53
N ALA A 148 24.14 48.70 -36.57
CA ALA A 148 24.98 49.41 -37.54
C ALA A 148 25.73 50.61 -36.95
N ASP A 149 25.19 51.21 -35.88
CA ASP A 149 25.80 52.33 -35.18
C ASP A 149 26.80 51.89 -34.09
N TYR A 150 26.61 50.64 -33.57
CA TYR A 150 27.41 50.09 -32.47
C TYR A 150 28.91 49.96 -32.78
N GLU A 151 29.30 49.79 -34.05
CA GLU A 151 30.66 49.66 -34.49
C GLU A 151 31.54 50.86 -34.09
N ARG A 152 30.91 52.00 -33.83
CA ARG A 152 31.63 53.24 -33.43
C ARG A 152 32.09 53.20 -31.97
N HIS A 153 31.40 52.44 -31.13
CA HIS A 153 31.59 52.42 -29.65
C HIS A 153 32.28 51.15 -29.13
N LYS A 154 32.51 50.13 -29.96
CA LYS A 154 33.02 48.81 -29.54
C LYS A 154 34.38 48.82 -28.83
N ASN A 155 35.17 49.91 -28.99
CA ASN A 155 36.47 50.10 -28.34
C ASN A 155 36.36 50.89 -27.01
N GLU A 156 35.22 51.43 -26.69
CA GLU A 156 34.98 52.09 -25.39
C GLU A 156 34.88 51.11 -24.26
N GLU A 157 35.31 51.54 -23.07
CA GLU A 157 35.26 50.67 -21.89
C GLU A 157 33.81 50.21 -21.59
N GLY A 158 33.65 48.90 -21.34
CA GLY A 158 32.38 48.30 -21.03
C GLY A 158 31.55 47.84 -22.25
N TYR A 159 31.98 48.15 -23.48
CA TYR A 159 31.29 47.64 -24.67
C TYR A 159 31.83 46.27 -25.08
N LEU A 160 30.98 45.43 -25.69
CA LEU A 160 31.45 44.21 -26.35
C LEU A 160 32.43 44.57 -27.47
N SER A 161 33.41 43.71 -27.70
CA SER A 161 34.36 43.90 -28.81
C SER A 161 33.76 43.70 -30.21
N GLU A 162 32.56 43.12 -30.24
CA GLU A 162 31.78 42.83 -31.45
C GLU A 162 30.32 43.22 -31.26
N PRO A 163 29.60 43.62 -32.34
CA PRO A 163 28.25 44.15 -32.26
C PRO A 163 27.22 43.02 -32.17
N TYR A 164 26.91 42.56 -30.97
CA TYR A 164 25.85 41.57 -30.70
C TYR A 164 24.69 42.17 -29.92
N ALA A 165 23.51 41.64 -30.18
CA ALA A 165 22.32 41.97 -29.42
C ALA A 165 22.23 41.11 -28.16
N LYS A 166 21.78 41.72 -27.06
CA LYS A 166 21.38 40.99 -25.88
C LYS A 166 20.02 40.31 -26.11
N SER A 167 20.07 39.14 -26.73
CA SER A 167 18.86 38.37 -27.10
C SER A 167 18.38 37.41 -26.03
N LEU A 168 19.28 36.98 -25.15
CA LEU A 168 18.98 36.14 -24.01
C LEU A 168 18.80 36.98 -22.74
N ILE A 169 17.62 37.00 -22.19
CA ILE A 169 17.30 37.47 -20.84
C ILE A 169 17.15 36.25 -19.99
N TYR A 170 18.04 36.05 -19.07
CA TYR A 170 17.99 34.97 -18.07
C TYR A 170 18.28 35.63 -16.73
N ASP A 171 17.21 36.12 -16.13
CA ASP A 171 17.24 36.99 -14.96
C ASP A 171 16.64 36.25 -13.75
N SER A 172 16.66 36.86 -12.56
CA SER A 172 16.23 36.24 -11.32
C SER A 172 14.85 35.57 -11.42
N GLU A 173 14.78 34.33 -11.01
CA GLU A 173 13.61 33.47 -11.06
C GLU A 173 13.24 32.97 -9.66
N PRO A 174 12.79 33.85 -8.74
CA PRO A 174 12.52 33.51 -7.35
C PRO A 174 11.39 32.51 -7.17
N ASP A 175 10.49 32.40 -8.17
CA ASP A 175 9.37 31.50 -8.16
C ASP A 175 9.66 30.16 -8.89
N ALA A 176 10.89 29.93 -9.31
CA ALA A 176 11.28 28.70 -9.98
C ALA A 176 11.06 27.48 -9.07
N VAL A 177 10.59 26.41 -9.67
CA VAL A 177 10.43 25.12 -9.01
C VAL A 177 11.57 24.21 -9.42
N LEU A 178 12.40 23.85 -8.45
CA LEU A 178 13.56 22.97 -8.62
C LEU A 178 13.18 21.52 -8.34
N SER A 179 13.54 20.63 -9.26
CA SER A 179 13.61 19.18 -9.01
C SER A 179 15.00 18.66 -9.39
N THR A 180 15.51 17.69 -8.64
CA THR A 180 16.86 17.17 -8.85
C THR A 180 16.88 15.65 -8.89
N THR A 181 17.86 15.10 -9.65
CA THR A 181 18.25 13.69 -9.61
C THR A 181 19.77 13.60 -9.59
N THR A 182 20.36 12.65 -8.88
CA THR A 182 21.80 12.52 -8.74
C THR A 182 22.25 11.07 -8.60
N ASP A 183 23.45 10.78 -9.08
CA ASP A 183 24.21 9.56 -8.78
C ASP A 183 25.15 9.73 -7.57
N GLY A 184 25.18 10.93 -6.99
CA GLY A 184 25.81 11.24 -5.71
C GLY A 184 24.85 11.00 -4.52
N LYS A 185 25.03 11.78 -3.45
CA LYS A 185 24.22 11.67 -2.23
C LYS A 185 23.63 13.03 -1.88
N TYR A 186 22.34 13.07 -1.56
CA TYR A 186 21.72 14.27 -0.98
C TYR A 186 22.15 14.44 0.47
N MET A 187 22.28 15.69 0.89
CA MET A 187 22.59 16.03 2.27
C MET A 187 21.51 16.93 2.83
N SER A 188 21.16 16.75 4.11
CA SER A 188 20.33 17.73 4.81
C SER A 188 21.10 19.01 5.09
N ALA A 189 20.39 20.12 5.23
CA ALA A 189 21.00 21.40 5.63
C ALA A 189 21.78 21.28 6.93
N ASN A 190 21.24 20.59 7.93
CA ASN A 190 21.91 20.35 9.19
C ASN A 190 23.19 19.50 9.02
N ALA A 191 23.17 18.48 8.14
CA ALA A 191 24.36 17.69 7.87
C ALA A 191 25.47 18.49 7.18
N VAL A 192 25.11 19.43 6.30
CA VAL A 192 26.06 20.39 5.70
C VAL A 192 26.64 21.31 6.77
N ASP A 193 25.77 21.82 7.62
CA ASP A 193 26.14 22.74 8.71
C ASP A 193 27.07 22.05 9.71
N GLU A 194 26.73 20.84 10.10
CA GLU A 194 27.51 20.00 11.01
C GLU A 194 28.86 19.59 10.40
N ALA A 195 28.88 19.27 9.10
CA ALA A 195 30.09 18.83 8.40
C ALA A 195 31.05 19.99 8.07
N PHE A 196 30.54 21.19 7.82
CA PHE A 196 31.31 22.30 7.25
C PHE A 196 31.40 23.55 8.15
N SER A 197 30.64 23.59 9.27
CA SER A 197 30.62 24.73 10.20
C SER A 197 31.69 24.69 11.27
N HIS A 198 32.21 23.53 11.59
CA HIS A 198 33.15 23.35 12.67
C HIS A 198 34.60 23.29 12.18
N ASP A 199 35.41 23.87 13.02
CA ASP A 199 36.82 24.12 12.93
C ASP A 199 37.59 23.12 12.03
N THR A 200 38.45 23.68 11.26
CA THR A 200 39.19 23.19 10.11
C THR A 200 39.99 21.90 10.28
N ASP A 201 40.29 21.50 11.50
CA ASP A 201 41.14 20.33 11.77
C ASP A 201 40.36 19.00 11.65
N ASN A 202 39.03 19.01 11.61
CA ASN A 202 38.17 17.81 11.58
C ASN A 202 37.46 17.57 10.23
N TYR A 203 37.59 18.43 9.26
CA TYR A 203 36.83 18.36 8.00
C TYR A 203 37.01 17.02 7.25
N ASN A 204 38.22 16.53 7.16
CA ASN A 204 38.53 15.27 6.48
C ASN A 204 37.91 14.07 7.21
N ASN A 205 37.89 14.09 8.54
CA ASN A 205 37.24 13.05 9.35
C ASN A 205 35.73 13.14 9.25
N GLN A 206 35.18 14.35 9.12
CA GLN A 206 33.73 14.57 8.96
C GLN A 206 33.23 14.11 7.60
N LEU A 207 33.96 14.38 6.51
CA LEU A 207 33.62 13.83 5.19
C LEU A 207 33.68 12.30 5.15
N LEU A 208 34.65 11.69 5.82
CA LEU A 208 34.73 10.24 6.00
C LEU A 208 33.55 9.70 6.81
N GLN A 209 33.13 10.41 7.86
CA GLN A 209 31.97 10.05 8.65
C GLN A 209 30.68 10.16 7.82
N LEU A 210 30.54 11.22 7.00
CA LEU A 210 29.38 11.40 6.12
C LEU A 210 29.29 10.29 5.06
N ASP A 211 30.40 9.76 4.55
CA ASP A 211 30.39 8.64 3.61
C ASP A 211 30.01 7.30 4.30
N ASN A 212 30.33 7.15 5.57
CA ASN A 212 30.08 5.96 6.37
C ASN A 212 28.78 6.02 7.20
N MET A 213 28.23 7.18 7.46
CA MET A 213 26.96 7.33 8.15
C MET A 213 25.80 6.96 7.24
N ASN A 214 24.85 6.18 7.77
CA ASN A 214 23.50 6.07 7.24
C ASN A 214 22.75 7.38 7.49
N ILE A 215 23.22 8.47 6.89
CA ILE A 215 22.51 9.73 6.97
C ILE A 215 21.20 9.53 6.21
N THR A 216 20.09 9.92 6.82
CA THR A 216 18.80 9.96 6.16
C THR A 216 18.88 10.97 5.04
N TYR A 217 19.17 10.49 3.84
CA TYR A 217 19.25 11.33 2.66
C TYR A 217 17.86 11.83 2.32
N LEU A 218 17.75 13.11 2.01
CA LEU A 218 16.54 13.68 1.48
C LEU A 218 16.16 13.00 0.18
N GLN A 219 15.01 12.36 0.16
CA GLN A 219 14.44 11.81 -1.07
C GLN A 219 13.64 12.85 -1.87
N GLN A 220 13.52 14.09 -1.35
CA GLN A 220 12.73 15.15 -2.01
C GLN A 220 13.32 16.54 -1.77
N PRO A 221 13.15 17.47 -2.71
CA PRO A 221 13.71 18.84 -2.68
C PRO A 221 13.08 19.78 -1.64
N ASN A 222 12.32 19.28 -0.67
CA ASN A 222 11.60 20.10 0.30
C ASN A 222 12.45 20.51 1.53
N ASP A 223 13.64 19.94 1.66
CA ASP A 223 14.58 20.30 2.73
C ASP A 223 15.61 21.27 2.16
N VAL A 224 15.20 22.49 2.04
CA VAL A 224 16.01 23.55 1.45
C VAL A 224 16.55 24.41 2.58
N ALA A 225 17.86 24.46 2.76
CA ALA A 225 18.51 25.34 3.71
C ALA A 225 18.26 26.81 3.33
N SER A 226 18.06 27.66 4.34
CA SER A 226 18.07 29.10 4.10
C SER A 226 19.53 29.58 3.93
N SER A 227 19.74 30.55 3.06
CA SER A 227 21.07 31.15 2.86
C SER A 227 21.64 31.71 4.16
N GLN A 228 20.81 32.10 5.10
CA GLN A 228 21.23 32.67 6.36
C GLN A 228 21.87 31.62 7.29
N GLU A 229 21.44 30.35 7.22
CA GLU A 229 22.03 29.26 8.00
C GLU A 229 23.41 28.89 7.47
N LEU A 230 23.59 28.79 6.16
CA LEU A 230 24.88 28.50 5.57
C LEU A 230 25.86 29.68 5.59
N TYR A 231 25.39 30.90 5.38
CA TYR A 231 26.21 32.11 5.48
C TYR A 231 26.57 32.45 6.95
N GLY A 232 25.73 32.07 7.90
CA GLY A 232 26.06 32.21 9.33
C GLY A 232 27.36 31.49 9.67
N ASN A 233 27.57 30.33 9.10
CA ASN A 233 28.68 29.46 9.41
C ASN A 233 29.88 29.60 8.47
N PHE A 234 29.65 29.87 7.19
CA PHE A 234 30.72 30.10 6.19
C PHE A 234 31.08 31.56 5.97
N GLY A 235 30.15 32.47 6.13
CA GLY A 235 30.24 33.84 5.61
C GLY A 235 30.78 34.87 6.56
N SER A 236 30.92 34.59 7.85
CA SER A 236 31.46 35.61 8.77
C SER A 236 32.91 35.97 8.53
N LYS A 237 33.66 35.12 7.82
CA LYS A 237 35.06 35.34 7.48
C LYS A 237 35.35 35.66 6.01
N ALA A 238 34.39 35.50 5.11
CA ALA A 238 34.70 35.53 3.67
C ALA A 238 34.16 36.75 2.89
N GLY A 239 33.58 37.73 3.53
CA GLY A 239 33.14 38.96 2.80
C GLY A 239 31.97 38.77 1.82
N TRP A 240 31.38 37.61 1.75
CA TRP A 240 30.39 37.20 0.77
C TRP A 240 28.96 37.72 1.05
N LYS A 241 28.82 38.45 2.16
CA LYS A 241 27.52 39.05 2.59
C LYS A 241 26.96 40.12 1.69
N THR A 242 27.72 40.60 0.72
CA THR A 242 27.38 41.84 -0.01
C THR A 242 26.56 41.59 -1.27
N ASN A 243 26.42 40.39 -1.75
CA ASN A 243 25.80 40.11 -3.07
C ASN A 243 24.37 39.55 -2.99
N ILE A 244 23.89 39.17 -1.80
CA ILE A 244 22.48 38.81 -1.58
C ILE A 244 21.92 39.88 -0.65
N SER A 245 20.92 40.64 -1.11
CA SER A 245 20.25 41.61 -0.24
C SER A 245 19.79 40.91 1.01
N SER A 246 20.07 41.50 2.15
CA SER A 246 19.88 40.94 3.50
C SER A 246 18.45 40.46 3.85
N ASN A 247 17.52 40.53 2.91
CA ASN A 247 16.11 40.26 3.07
C ASN A 247 15.53 39.14 2.16
N GLN A 248 16.34 38.50 1.31
CA GLN A 248 15.87 37.38 0.50
C GLN A 248 16.33 36.04 1.10
N SER A 249 15.37 35.22 1.52
CA SER A 249 15.63 33.82 1.88
C SER A 249 15.95 33.04 0.62
N VAL A 250 17.22 32.87 0.31
CA VAL A 250 17.67 32.04 -0.82
C VAL A 250 17.68 30.59 -0.38
N LYS A 251 16.99 29.75 -1.14
CA LYS A 251 16.88 28.33 -0.87
C LYS A 251 17.77 27.53 -1.80
N TRP A 252 18.26 26.39 -1.35
CA TRP A 252 19.08 25.49 -2.15
C TRP A 252 18.94 24.03 -1.75
N THR A 253 19.35 23.13 -2.65
CA THR A 253 19.49 21.70 -2.40
C THR A 253 20.98 21.35 -2.33
N THR A 254 21.40 20.54 -1.38
CA THR A 254 22.79 20.15 -1.23
C THR A 254 23.03 18.71 -1.66
N VAL A 255 24.07 18.53 -2.48
CA VAL A 255 24.47 17.23 -3.03
C VAL A 255 25.96 17.01 -2.79
N LEU A 256 26.32 15.82 -2.33
CA LEU A 256 27.70 15.38 -2.18
C LEU A 256 28.10 14.51 -3.39
N LEU A 257 29.13 14.93 -4.12
CA LEU A 257 29.60 14.26 -5.32
C LEU A 257 31.03 13.79 -5.19
N LYS A 258 31.33 12.60 -5.69
CA LYS A 258 32.68 12.18 -6.05
C LYS A 258 33.03 12.72 -7.44
N ARG A 259 34.33 12.75 -7.77
CA ARG A 259 34.74 13.11 -9.14
C ARG A 259 34.06 12.17 -10.14
N GLY A 260 33.60 12.70 -11.25
CA GLY A 260 32.83 11.99 -12.25
C GLY A 260 31.34 11.88 -11.98
N GLN A 261 30.89 12.09 -10.74
CA GLN A 261 29.46 12.08 -10.40
C GLN A 261 28.77 13.41 -10.76
N SER A 262 27.46 13.33 -10.92
CA SER A 262 26.65 14.44 -11.39
C SER A 262 25.33 14.59 -10.64
N VAL A 263 24.78 15.78 -10.75
CA VAL A 263 23.39 16.08 -10.38
C VAL A 263 22.71 16.79 -11.54
N THR A 264 21.50 16.34 -11.87
CA THR A 264 20.64 17.01 -12.84
C THR A 264 19.61 17.84 -12.10
N ALA A 265 19.59 19.13 -12.38
CA ALA A 265 18.64 20.09 -11.83
C ALA A 265 17.68 20.54 -12.94
N THR A 266 16.39 20.34 -12.73
CA THR A 266 15.34 20.79 -13.63
C THR A 266 14.57 21.92 -12.96
N TYR A 267 14.57 23.08 -13.60
CA TYR A 267 13.86 24.26 -13.15
C TYR A 267 12.66 24.52 -14.04
N THR A 268 11.51 24.70 -13.42
CA THR A 268 10.25 25.05 -14.10
C THR A 268 9.64 26.30 -13.48
N ASN A 269 8.54 26.78 -14.03
CA ASN A 269 7.88 28.01 -13.58
C ASN A 269 8.77 29.25 -13.68
N LEU A 270 9.60 29.32 -14.73
CA LEU A 270 10.42 30.50 -15.01
C LEU A 270 9.51 31.62 -15.51
N ASN A 271 9.65 32.81 -14.93
CA ASN A 271 8.77 33.96 -15.22
C ASN A 271 9.48 35.14 -15.88
N ASN A 272 10.79 35.25 -15.71
CA ASN A 272 11.59 36.41 -16.11
C ASN A 272 12.59 36.11 -17.24
N SER A 273 12.59 34.89 -17.77
CA SER A 273 13.58 34.44 -18.75
C SER A 273 12.98 34.37 -20.15
N TYR A 274 13.71 34.93 -21.10
CA TYR A 274 13.30 35.09 -22.51
C TYR A 274 14.48 34.95 -23.46
N TYR A 275 14.22 34.40 -24.65
CA TYR A 275 15.15 34.45 -25.76
C TYR A 275 14.48 35.06 -27.01
N ASN A 276 15.05 36.14 -27.53
CA ASN A 276 14.42 36.93 -28.61
C ASN A 276 12.95 37.28 -28.30
N GLY A 277 12.65 37.64 -27.05
CA GLY A 277 11.33 37.97 -26.58
C GLY A 277 10.43 36.75 -26.30
N LYS A 278 10.76 35.56 -26.77
CA LYS A 278 10.00 34.33 -26.49
C LYS A 278 10.31 33.79 -25.11
N LYS A 279 9.27 33.37 -24.38
CA LYS A 279 9.39 32.94 -23.00
C LYS A 279 10.13 31.61 -22.88
N ILE A 280 11.08 31.55 -21.97
CA ILE A 280 11.71 30.33 -21.50
C ILE A 280 10.88 29.77 -20.35
N SER A 281 10.39 28.55 -20.47
CA SER A 281 9.50 27.94 -19.45
C SER A 281 10.24 26.98 -18.53
N LYS A 282 11.32 26.39 -19.00
CA LYS A 282 12.09 25.38 -18.29
C LYS A 282 13.56 25.45 -18.68
N VAL A 283 14.45 25.18 -17.73
CA VAL A 283 15.87 24.90 -18.01
C VAL A 283 16.30 23.65 -17.26
N VAL A 284 17.13 22.85 -17.90
CA VAL A 284 17.74 21.65 -17.31
C VAL A 284 19.27 21.88 -17.31
N PHE A 285 19.85 21.77 -16.12
CA PHE A 285 21.29 21.76 -15.91
C PHE A 285 21.72 20.37 -15.44
N LYS A 286 22.82 19.86 -15.99
CA LYS A 286 23.54 18.74 -15.43
C LYS A 286 24.90 19.24 -14.95
N TYR A 287 25.11 19.20 -13.65
CA TYR A 287 26.35 19.61 -12.99
C TYR A 287 27.18 18.36 -12.70
N THR A 288 28.39 18.28 -13.26
CA THR A 288 29.32 17.17 -13.06
C THR A 288 30.59 17.65 -12.39
N LEU A 289 30.93 17.10 -11.23
CA LEU A 289 32.25 17.33 -10.64
C LEU A 289 33.29 16.62 -11.47
N THR A 290 34.21 17.40 -12.13
CA THR A 290 35.09 16.82 -13.13
C THR A 290 36.22 15.99 -12.52
N GLU A 291 36.71 15.01 -13.29
CA GLU A 291 37.82 14.12 -12.88
C GLU A 291 39.17 14.89 -12.72
N ASP A 292 39.36 15.99 -13.41
CA ASP A 292 40.56 16.79 -13.32
C ASP A 292 40.59 17.80 -12.17
N SER A 293 39.53 17.82 -11.35
CA SER A 293 39.53 18.56 -10.08
C SER A 293 40.60 18.00 -9.13
N LYS A 294 41.38 18.87 -8.53
CA LYS A 294 42.51 18.54 -7.66
C LYS A 294 42.24 19.08 -6.24
N PHE A 295 41.92 18.24 -5.33
CA PHE A 295 41.77 18.52 -3.89
C PHE A 295 42.15 17.29 -3.10
N TYR A 296 42.57 17.48 -1.85
CA TYR A 296 43.29 16.47 -1.06
C TYR A 296 42.47 15.94 0.13
N ASN A 297 41.15 16.12 0.10
CA ASN A 297 40.37 15.47 1.14
C ASN A 297 40.35 13.95 0.92
N PRO A 298 40.33 13.14 2.01
CA PRO A 298 40.49 11.69 1.91
C PRO A 298 39.35 10.99 1.20
N THR A 299 38.18 11.62 1.08
CA THR A 299 37.00 11.02 0.46
C THR A 299 36.93 11.23 -1.05
N GLY A 300 37.72 12.20 -1.58
CA GLY A 300 37.62 12.63 -2.98
C GLY A 300 36.28 13.24 -3.34
N MET A 301 35.51 13.72 -2.36
CA MET A 301 34.18 14.30 -2.56
C MET A 301 34.20 15.83 -2.43
N ALA A 302 33.26 16.45 -3.13
CA ALA A 302 32.90 17.86 -2.94
C ALA A 302 31.38 17.97 -2.76
N TRP A 303 30.94 18.99 -2.07
CA TRP A 303 29.53 19.31 -2.00
C TRP A 303 29.16 20.43 -2.95
N LEU A 304 27.96 20.32 -3.51
CA LEU A 304 27.35 21.34 -4.36
C LEU A 304 26.05 21.82 -3.69
N GLY A 305 25.95 23.13 -3.51
CA GLY A 305 24.69 23.80 -3.17
C GLY A 305 24.05 24.35 -4.44
N ILE A 306 22.91 23.78 -4.82
CA ILE A 306 22.17 24.13 -6.03
C ILE A 306 21.01 25.01 -5.62
N PHE A 307 21.03 26.27 -6.03
CA PHE A 307 20.01 27.24 -5.66
C PHE A 307 18.67 26.95 -6.36
N THR A 308 17.55 27.25 -5.69
CA THR A 308 16.22 27.14 -6.28
C THR A 308 15.95 28.18 -7.36
N ASP A 309 16.60 29.35 -7.28
CA ASP A 309 16.70 30.29 -8.41
C ASP A 309 17.89 29.88 -9.26
N PRO A 310 17.69 29.42 -10.50
CA PRO A 310 18.77 28.95 -11.36
C PRO A 310 19.80 30.02 -11.70
N THR A 311 19.43 31.29 -11.60
CA THR A 311 20.32 32.40 -11.94
C THR A 311 21.32 32.78 -10.84
N LEU A 312 21.08 32.23 -9.63
CA LEU A 312 22.06 32.31 -8.54
C LEU A 312 23.16 31.25 -8.67
N GLY A 313 22.94 30.24 -9.51
CA GLY A 313 23.94 29.26 -9.90
C GLY A 313 24.18 28.17 -8.89
N VAL A 314 25.45 27.87 -8.66
CA VAL A 314 25.93 26.79 -7.83
C VAL A 314 27.10 27.26 -6.96
N PHE A 315 27.06 26.84 -5.70
CA PHE A 315 28.24 26.88 -4.86
C PHE A 315 28.86 25.47 -4.82
N ALA A 316 30.14 25.34 -5.06
CA ALA A 316 30.88 24.10 -5.02
C ALA A 316 32.09 24.23 -4.09
N SER A 317 32.28 23.25 -3.20
CA SER A 317 33.40 23.25 -2.27
C SER A 317 33.93 21.87 -1.97
N ALA A 318 35.23 21.71 -2.01
CA ALA A 318 35.99 20.61 -1.44
C ALA A 318 37.03 21.11 -0.42
N TYR A 319 36.78 22.27 0.16
CA TYR A 319 37.69 22.95 1.09
C TYR A 319 37.86 22.16 2.39
N THR A 320 39.14 21.98 2.79
CA THR A 320 39.56 21.19 3.95
C THR A 320 40.01 22.02 5.14
N GLY A 321 39.76 23.33 5.11
CA GLY A 321 40.21 24.24 6.16
C GLY A 321 41.62 24.81 5.95
N THR A 322 42.43 24.21 5.12
CA THR A 322 43.79 24.63 4.82
C THR A 322 43.91 25.12 3.38
N PHE A 323 44.82 26.08 3.14
CA PHE A 323 45.20 26.48 1.79
C PHE A 323 46.21 25.47 1.25
N GLU A 324 45.86 24.80 0.18
CA GLU A 324 46.70 23.77 -0.42
C GLU A 324 47.25 24.22 -1.76
N LYS A 325 48.50 23.86 -2.04
CA LYS A 325 49.13 24.14 -3.35
C LYS A 325 48.48 23.27 -4.42
N ASN A 326 48.39 23.84 -5.62
CA ASN A 326 47.93 23.14 -6.82
C ASN A 326 46.49 22.57 -6.75
N THR A 327 45.64 23.10 -5.89
CA THR A 327 44.23 22.70 -5.82
C THR A 327 43.41 23.30 -6.93
N SER A 328 42.35 22.61 -7.30
CA SER A 328 41.31 23.09 -8.21
C SER A 328 40.00 22.39 -7.94
N ILE A 329 38.91 23.07 -8.23
CA ILE A 329 37.58 22.51 -8.31
C ILE A 329 36.94 22.95 -9.62
N PHE A 330 36.43 21.99 -10.39
CA PHE A 330 35.77 22.23 -11.65
C PHE A 330 34.45 21.54 -11.72
N VAL A 331 33.42 22.26 -12.12
CA VAL A 331 32.07 21.74 -12.34
C VAL A 331 31.70 21.98 -13.79
N LYS A 332 31.53 20.90 -14.55
CA LYS A 332 30.97 20.94 -15.89
C LYS A 332 29.49 21.18 -15.83
N ASN A 333 29.00 22.21 -16.50
CA ASN A 333 27.59 22.52 -16.61
C ASN A 333 27.18 22.21 -18.06
N GLU A 334 26.29 21.22 -18.22
CA GLU A 334 25.60 20.91 -19.46
C GLU A 334 24.17 21.41 -19.33
N PHE A 335 23.67 22.21 -20.26
CA PHE A 335 22.37 22.83 -20.11
C PHE A 335 21.57 22.96 -21.40
N THR A 336 20.25 22.86 -21.24
CA THR A 336 19.27 23.00 -22.31
C THR A 336 18.09 23.83 -21.79
N PHE A 337 17.72 24.84 -22.55
CA PHE A 337 16.57 25.69 -22.31
C PHE A 337 15.37 25.23 -23.15
N TYR A 338 14.17 25.42 -22.65
CA TYR A 338 12.96 24.99 -23.32
C TYR A 338 11.94 26.11 -23.39
N ASP A 339 11.23 26.17 -24.52
CA ASP A 339 10.11 27.09 -24.73
C ASP A 339 8.83 26.67 -23.95
N GLN A 340 7.74 27.41 -24.12
CA GLN A 340 6.46 27.13 -23.46
C GLN A 340 5.78 25.86 -23.97
N ASP A 341 6.15 25.36 -25.13
CA ASP A 341 5.62 24.14 -25.72
C ASP A 341 6.47 22.90 -25.35
N GLY A 342 7.57 23.13 -24.62
CA GLY A 342 8.47 22.08 -24.15
C GLY A 342 9.52 21.66 -25.15
N ASN A 343 9.71 22.44 -26.25
CA ASN A 343 10.76 22.18 -27.22
C ASN A 343 12.08 22.79 -26.76
N PRO A 344 13.22 22.16 -27.04
CA PRO A 344 14.53 22.78 -26.85
C PRO A 344 14.64 24.06 -27.67
N ILE A 345 15.18 25.10 -27.05
CA ILE A 345 15.43 26.39 -27.74
C ILE A 345 16.73 26.30 -28.52
N GLU A 346 16.65 26.50 -29.80
CA GLU A 346 17.79 26.65 -30.68
C GLU A 346 18.37 28.08 -30.53
N PHE A 347 19.47 28.20 -29.83
CA PHE A 347 20.20 29.47 -29.76
C PHE A 347 20.90 29.76 -31.10
N ASN A 348 20.88 31.01 -31.47
CA ASN A 348 21.67 31.57 -32.56
C ASN A 348 22.32 32.83 -32.03
N ASP A 349 23.59 32.72 -31.70
CA ASP A 349 24.39 33.80 -31.13
C ASP A 349 23.81 34.43 -29.86
N ALA A 350 23.29 33.57 -28.93
CA ALA A 350 22.82 34.03 -27.65
C ALA A 350 24.00 34.34 -26.71
N LEU A 351 24.00 35.53 -26.13
CA LEU A 351 25.05 35.96 -25.20
C LEU A 351 24.73 35.42 -23.78
N LEU A 352 25.64 34.61 -23.25
CA LEU A 352 25.65 34.18 -21.86
C LEU A 352 26.78 34.85 -21.11
N SER A 353 26.49 35.47 -19.97
CA SER A 353 27.49 36.14 -19.17
C SER A 353 28.44 35.14 -18.50
N VAL A 354 29.72 35.43 -18.60
CA VAL A 354 30.78 34.87 -17.77
C VAL A 354 31.32 36.03 -16.95
N ALA A 355 30.76 36.23 -15.77
CA ALA A 355 30.99 37.38 -14.92
C ALA A 355 31.54 36.98 -13.54
N SER A 356 32.03 37.98 -12.80
CA SER A 356 32.59 37.78 -11.47
C SER A 356 33.82 36.85 -11.45
N LEU A 357 34.57 36.80 -12.57
CA LEU A 357 35.80 36.00 -12.60
C LEU A 357 36.94 36.73 -11.91
N ASN A 358 37.24 36.27 -10.73
CA ASN A 358 38.26 36.80 -9.84
C ASN A 358 39.63 36.18 -10.11
N ARG A 359 40.66 37.01 -10.01
CA ARG A 359 42.02 36.56 -9.93
C ARG A 359 42.71 37.16 -8.73
N GLU A 360 42.97 36.34 -7.76
CA GLU A 360 43.88 36.62 -6.67
C GLU A 360 45.26 36.04 -6.99
N HIS A 361 46.36 36.47 -6.33
CA HIS A 361 47.74 36.06 -6.64
C HIS A 361 47.87 34.62 -7.13
N ASN A 362 47.54 33.70 -6.28
CA ASN A 362 47.67 32.26 -6.56
C ASN A 362 46.33 31.58 -6.85
N SER A 363 45.26 32.33 -7.03
CA SER A 363 43.91 31.84 -7.22
C SER A 363 43.33 32.45 -8.50
N ILE A 364 42.79 31.60 -9.33
CA ILE A 364 42.18 32.04 -10.62
C ILE A 364 40.82 31.34 -10.73
N GLU A 365 39.80 32.10 -10.92
CA GLU A 365 38.50 31.66 -11.38
C GLU A 365 38.46 31.66 -12.89
N LEU A 366 37.88 30.63 -13.49
CA LEU A 366 37.92 30.45 -14.93
C LEU A 366 36.71 29.71 -15.49
N ALA A 367 36.49 29.90 -16.80
CA ALA A 367 35.66 29.06 -17.62
C ALA A 367 36.50 28.36 -18.68
N LYS A 368 36.28 27.09 -18.93
CA LYS A 368 36.94 26.28 -19.95
C LYS A 368 35.96 25.29 -20.58
N ASP A 369 36.38 24.57 -21.61
CA ASP A 369 35.61 23.50 -22.26
C ASP A 369 34.16 23.94 -22.59
N TYR A 370 34.01 25.16 -23.07
CA TYR A 370 32.72 25.75 -23.41
C TYR A 370 32.33 25.51 -24.86
N THR A 371 31.03 25.40 -25.08
CA THR A 371 30.43 25.48 -26.43
C THR A 371 30.32 26.93 -26.87
N GLY A 372 30.40 27.15 -28.20
CA GLY A 372 30.36 28.47 -28.75
C GLY A 372 31.72 29.19 -28.73
N ARG A 373 31.72 30.50 -28.61
CA ARG A 373 32.95 31.30 -28.58
C ARG A 373 32.91 32.43 -27.56
N PHE A 374 34.07 32.84 -27.09
CA PHE A 374 34.21 33.96 -26.16
C PHE A 374 34.18 35.29 -26.89
N ILE A 375 33.46 36.27 -26.33
CA ILE A 375 33.45 37.68 -26.75
C ILE A 375 33.99 38.54 -25.61
N LYS A 376 35.02 39.25 -25.89
CA LYS A 376 35.67 40.18 -24.94
C LYS A 376 34.82 41.43 -24.74
N ILE A 377 34.82 41.97 -23.52
CA ILE A 377 34.36 43.33 -23.24
C ILE A 377 35.57 44.27 -23.23
N SER A 378 35.48 45.38 -23.93
CA SER A 378 36.53 46.39 -23.98
C SER A 378 36.81 46.96 -22.59
N GLY A 379 38.08 47.06 -22.20
CA GLY A 379 38.48 47.45 -20.84
C GLY A 379 38.40 46.36 -19.79
N SER A 380 37.74 45.24 -20.05
CA SER A 380 37.70 44.10 -19.11
C SER A 380 39.08 43.44 -18.99
N THR A 381 39.36 42.98 -17.75
CA THR A 381 40.54 42.14 -17.50
C THR A 381 40.35 40.70 -17.97
N ILE A 382 39.11 40.32 -18.27
CA ILE A 382 38.79 38.98 -18.70
C ILE A 382 39.11 38.81 -20.18
N GLY A 383 39.84 37.76 -20.47
CA GLY A 383 40.19 37.39 -21.84
C GLY A 383 40.32 35.88 -21.98
N GLU A 384 40.39 35.44 -23.24
CA GLU A 384 40.65 34.04 -23.57
C GLU A 384 42.13 33.82 -23.78
N LYS A 385 42.70 32.83 -23.12
CA LYS A 385 44.07 32.38 -23.31
C LYS A 385 44.15 30.87 -23.04
N ASN A 386 44.80 30.13 -23.94
CA ASN A 386 44.94 28.68 -23.84
C ASN A 386 43.59 27.95 -23.70
N SER A 387 42.59 28.40 -24.45
CA SER A 387 41.23 27.87 -24.42
C SER A 387 40.52 27.96 -23.03
N MET A 388 40.97 28.94 -22.24
CA MET A 388 40.38 29.27 -20.94
C MET A 388 40.05 30.75 -20.89
N VAL A 389 38.91 31.08 -20.30
CA VAL A 389 38.44 32.43 -20.04
C VAL A 389 38.69 32.78 -18.59
N TYR A 390 39.53 33.75 -18.32
CA TYR A 390 39.91 34.21 -16.97
C TYR A 390 40.52 35.62 -17.02
N ALA A 391 40.81 36.21 -15.88
CA ALA A 391 41.57 37.44 -15.83
C ALA A 391 43.00 37.16 -16.33
N THR A 392 43.32 37.62 -17.55
CA THR A 392 44.56 37.30 -18.27
C THR A 392 45.77 38.10 -17.84
N ASP A 393 45.56 39.24 -17.20
CA ASP A 393 46.60 40.08 -16.62
C ASP A 393 46.42 40.25 -15.12
N SER A 394 47.42 40.85 -14.47
CA SER A 394 47.39 41.08 -13.01
C SER A 394 46.60 42.33 -12.63
N LEU A 395 45.79 42.89 -13.51
CA LEU A 395 45.06 44.14 -13.32
C LEU A 395 43.76 43.97 -12.55
N ASN A 396 43.34 42.74 -12.21
CA ASN A 396 42.43 42.57 -11.11
C ASN A 396 43.01 43.11 -9.80
N PHE A 397 44.31 43.44 -9.85
CA PHE A 397 45.06 44.10 -8.80
C PHE A 397 45.71 45.35 -9.38
N LYS A 398 45.29 46.53 -9.00
CA LYS A 398 46.07 47.74 -9.24
C LYS A 398 47.33 47.73 -8.38
N LYS A 399 48.46 47.77 -9.05
CA LYS A 399 49.77 47.81 -8.42
C LYS A 399 49.85 49.00 -7.44
N GLY A 400 50.12 48.70 -6.16
CA GLY A 400 50.32 49.72 -5.11
C GLY A 400 49.17 49.94 -4.16
N GLU A 401 48.04 49.28 -4.32
CA GLU A 401 46.86 49.43 -3.44
C GLU A 401 46.71 48.31 -2.39
N GLY A 402 47.83 47.86 -1.88
CA GLY A 402 47.92 47.18 -0.59
C GLY A 402 47.04 45.95 -0.34
N GLY A 403 46.83 45.12 -1.36
CA GLY A 403 46.14 43.88 -1.13
C GLY A 403 45.61 43.24 -2.39
N CYS A 404 45.68 41.94 -2.41
CA CYS A 404 44.99 41.08 -3.34
C CYS A 404 43.50 41.08 -3.12
N GLU A 405 42.90 42.26 -3.05
CA GLU A 405 41.48 42.33 -2.74
C GLU A 405 40.75 42.52 -4.07
N HIS A 406 40.20 41.44 -4.52
CA HIS A 406 39.42 41.29 -5.73
C HIS A 406 38.19 42.23 -5.80
N THR A 407 37.90 42.94 -4.72
CA THR A 407 36.79 43.89 -4.60
C THR A 407 37.17 45.34 -4.88
N MET A 408 38.41 45.61 -5.33
CA MET A 408 38.98 46.94 -5.23
C MET A 408 39.24 47.63 -6.58
N TYR A 409 38.42 47.42 -7.57
CA TYR A 409 38.43 48.28 -8.74
C TYR A 409 37.04 48.87 -9.03
N PRO A 410 36.90 50.16 -9.09
CA PRO A 410 37.71 51.19 -8.45
C PRO A 410 37.62 51.11 -6.92
N ARG A 411 38.45 51.77 -6.17
CA ARG A 411 38.64 51.69 -4.71
C ARG A 411 37.35 51.60 -3.93
N GLN A 412 37.36 50.84 -2.83
CA GLN A 412 36.24 50.52 -1.97
C GLN A 412 35.43 51.72 -1.41
N ASN A 413 35.94 52.92 -1.49
CA ASN A 413 35.30 54.11 -0.94
C ASN A 413 34.90 55.16 -2.00
N GLU A 414 34.97 54.85 -3.27
CA GLU A 414 34.55 55.76 -4.34
C GLU A 414 33.18 55.37 -4.89
N PRO A 415 32.30 56.32 -5.28
CA PRO A 415 31.03 55.99 -5.91
C PRO A 415 31.28 55.15 -7.18
N GLY A 416 30.70 53.95 -7.20
CA GLY A 416 30.90 52.98 -8.28
C GLY A 416 32.05 51.99 -8.05
N SER A 417 32.64 51.98 -6.86
CA SER A 417 33.65 51.01 -6.43
C SER A 417 33.02 49.65 -6.17
N GLY A 418 33.73 48.56 -6.46
CA GLY A 418 33.24 47.21 -6.27
C GLY A 418 32.64 46.61 -7.56
N TRP A 419 33.49 46.44 -8.56
CA TRP A 419 33.07 45.83 -9.85
C TRP A 419 32.47 44.44 -9.70
N ASP A 420 32.75 43.76 -8.63
CA ASP A 420 32.28 42.41 -8.33
C ASP A 420 30.88 42.39 -7.63
N SER A 421 30.21 43.52 -7.59
CA SER A 421 28.83 43.64 -7.13
C SER A 421 27.84 43.55 -8.28
N SER A 422 26.71 42.89 -8.04
CA SER A 422 25.69 42.66 -9.06
C SER A 422 25.12 43.92 -9.71
N ASP A 423 25.16 45.04 -9.02
CA ASP A 423 24.62 46.35 -9.41
C ASP A 423 25.71 47.43 -9.68
N ALA A 424 26.97 47.02 -9.64
CA ALA A 424 28.04 47.96 -9.93
C ALA A 424 28.05 48.43 -11.41
N PRO A 425 28.16 49.73 -11.67
CA PRO A 425 28.20 50.27 -13.06
C PRO A 425 29.34 49.72 -13.90
N ASN A 426 30.44 49.32 -13.25
CA ASN A 426 31.65 48.78 -13.89
C ASN A 426 31.81 47.26 -13.68
N SER A 427 30.74 46.54 -13.41
CA SER A 427 30.77 45.09 -13.24
C SER A 427 31.24 44.35 -14.52
N TRP A 428 31.24 45.00 -15.66
CA TRP A 428 31.85 44.53 -16.89
C TRP A 428 33.35 44.26 -16.75
N TYR A 429 34.04 44.86 -15.78
CA TYR A 429 35.48 44.75 -15.58
C TYR A 429 35.95 43.30 -15.33
N GLY A 430 35.19 42.53 -14.54
CA GLY A 430 35.44 41.12 -14.29
C GLY A 430 34.58 40.17 -15.14
N ALA A 431 34.13 40.64 -16.30
CA ALA A 431 33.18 39.90 -17.12
C ALA A 431 33.60 39.78 -18.59
N GLY A 432 33.04 38.80 -19.26
CA GLY A 432 33.02 38.57 -20.68
C GLY A 432 31.75 37.88 -21.09
N ALA A 433 31.62 37.47 -22.32
CA ALA A 433 30.46 36.73 -22.78
C ALA A 433 30.85 35.45 -23.53
N LEU A 434 30.05 34.44 -23.42
CA LEU A 434 30.03 33.27 -24.31
C LEU A 434 28.87 33.40 -25.28
N LEU A 435 29.15 33.17 -26.55
CA LEU A 435 28.15 33.15 -27.59
C LEU A 435 27.67 31.73 -27.81
N LEU A 436 26.43 31.45 -27.45
CA LEU A 436 25.84 30.14 -27.50
C LEU A 436 25.17 29.87 -28.83
N ASN A 437 25.29 28.65 -29.34
CA ASN A 437 24.64 28.18 -30.56
C ASN A 437 24.09 26.78 -30.38
N GLY A 438 22.93 26.52 -31.01
CA GLY A 438 22.22 25.24 -30.89
C GLY A 438 21.49 25.06 -29.57
N PRO A 439 20.89 23.89 -29.35
CA PRO A 439 20.00 23.64 -28.18
C PRO A 439 20.75 23.15 -26.95
N ASN A 440 21.90 22.48 -27.14
CA ASN A 440 22.68 21.89 -26.06
C ASN A 440 24.00 22.63 -25.89
N ASN A 441 24.19 23.20 -24.73
CA ASN A 441 25.39 23.99 -24.45
C ASN A 441 26.07 23.49 -23.18
N SER A 442 27.36 23.75 -23.08
CA SER A 442 28.15 23.41 -21.91
C SER A 442 29.24 24.42 -21.62
N VAL A 443 29.60 24.52 -20.34
CA VAL A 443 30.77 25.26 -19.87
C VAL A 443 31.26 24.63 -18.57
N THR A 444 32.56 24.48 -18.44
CA THR A 444 33.18 24.07 -17.18
C THR A 444 33.64 25.33 -16.45
N LEU A 445 33.02 25.56 -15.27
CA LEU A 445 33.40 26.68 -14.40
C LEU A 445 34.16 26.14 -13.20
N GLY A 446 35.11 26.90 -12.68
CA GLY A 446 35.88 26.46 -11.54
C GLY A 446 36.92 27.48 -11.08
N ALA A 447 37.60 27.06 -10.04
CA ALA A 447 38.69 27.80 -9.44
C ALA A 447 39.93 26.93 -9.33
N THR A 448 41.09 27.49 -9.58
CA THR A 448 42.36 26.75 -9.56
C THR A 448 43.51 27.60 -9.00
N SER A 449 44.54 26.92 -8.48
CA SER A 449 45.77 27.57 -8.16
C SER A 449 46.46 28.07 -9.45
N ALA A 450 46.98 29.28 -9.43
CA ALA A 450 47.64 29.91 -10.60
C ALA A 450 48.79 29.05 -11.17
N THR A 451 49.48 28.32 -10.31
CA THR A 451 50.54 27.37 -10.69
C THR A 451 50.07 26.25 -11.60
N ASN A 452 48.78 25.98 -11.66
CA ASN A 452 48.23 24.94 -12.56
C ASN A 452 48.13 25.42 -14.03
N ILE A 453 48.05 26.74 -14.28
CA ILE A 453 47.76 27.27 -15.60
C ILE A 453 48.73 28.37 -16.07
N LEU A 454 49.50 28.97 -15.18
CA LEU A 454 50.40 30.05 -15.50
C LEU A 454 51.86 29.70 -15.15
N PRO A 455 52.86 30.14 -15.96
CA PRO A 455 54.25 30.03 -15.56
C PRO A 455 54.57 31.01 -14.42
N ALA A 456 55.47 30.65 -13.55
CA ALA A 456 55.98 31.55 -12.51
C ALA A 456 56.83 32.67 -13.06
N PRO A 457 56.86 33.88 -12.43
CA PRO A 457 56.06 34.33 -11.29
C PRO A 457 54.71 34.88 -11.69
N TYR A 458 53.69 34.61 -10.89
CA TYR A 458 52.27 34.90 -11.16
C TYR A 458 51.79 36.30 -10.78
N GLY A 459 52.60 37.24 -10.81
CA GLY A 459 52.33 38.63 -10.43
C GLY A 459 53.18 39.06 -9.24
N PRO A 460 53.00 40.28 -8.78
CA PRO A 460 53.81 40.78 -7.66
C PRO A 460 53.47 40.03 -6.38
N TYR A 461 54.46 39.35 -5.85
CA TYR A 461 54.42 38.77 -4.51
C TYR A 461 54.34 39.91 -3.47
N VAL A 462 53.42 39.82 -2.55
CA VAL A 462 53.29 40.73 -1.42
C VAL A 462 53.63 39.97 -0.14
N PRO A 463 54.81 40.20 0.42
CA PRO A 463 55.26 39.50 1.65
C PRO A 463 54.26 39.74 2.82
N GLY A 464 54.00 38.70 3.56
CA GLY A 464 53.26 38.76 4.81
C GLY A 464 51.72 38.60 4.70
N LYS A 465 51.19 38.22 3.58
CA LYS A 465 49.79 37.83 3.44
C LYS A 465 49.67 36.30 3.45
N ASN A 466 48.83 35.81 4.31
CA ASN A 466 48.70 34.37 4.71
C ASN A 466 48.24 33.41 3.61
N ASN A 467 48.20 33.79 2.35
CA ASN A 467 47.60 33.02 1.26
C ASN A 467 48.56 32.79 0.07
N GLU A 468 49.84 32.87 0.31
CA GLU A 468 50.85 32.97 -0.77
C GLU A 468 51.01 31.68 -1.56
N ASP A 469 50.61 30.57 -1.04
CA ASP A 469 50.93 29.25 -1.55
C ASP A 469 49.74 28.32 -1.88
N GLY A 470 48.51 28.75 -1.63
CA GLY A 470 47.38 27.85 -1.82
C GLY A 470 46.09 28.52 -2.25
N LYS A 471 45.17 27.72 -2.77
CA LYS A 471 43.80 28.10 -3.10
C LYS A 471 42.84 27.24 -2.30
N LYS A 472 41.76 27.86 -1.83
CA LYS A 472 40.59 27.09 -1.35
C LYS A 472 39.92 26.45 -2.57
N PRO A 473 39.73 25.14 -2.62
CA PRO A 473 39.01 24.50 -3.71
C PRO A 473 37.52 24.73 -3.57
N ASN A 474 37.09 25.97 -3.71
CA ASN A 474 35.69 26.36 -3.68
C ASN A 474 35.44 27.45 -4.72
N ILE A 475 34.22 27.50 -5.19
CA ILE A 475 33.72 28.53 -6.12
C ILE A 475 32.21 28.70 -5.94
N TRP A 476 31.77 29.95 -6.05
CA TRP A 476 30.38 30.28 -6.34
C TRP A 476 30.32 30.91 -7.72
N TYR A 477 29.52 30.34 -8.61
CA TYR A 477 29.32 30.88 -9.94
C TYR A 477 27.86 30.83 -10.33
N SER A 478 27.48 31.73 -11.22
CA SER A 478 26.19 31.74 -11.89
C SER A 478 26.35 31.80 -13.39
N LEU A 479 25.42 31.20 -14.09
CA LEU A 479 25.22 31.36 -15.51
C LEU A 479 23.92 32.12 -15.69
N ASN A 480 24.00 33.34 -16.22
CA ASN A 480 22.83 34.20 -16.43
C ASN A 480 22.96 35.02 -17.72
N GLY A 481 21.84 35.60 -18.14
CA GLY A 481 21.81 36.52 -19.28
C GLY A 481 22.14 37.95 -18.91
N HIS A 482 22.54 38.21 -17.65
CA HIS A 482 22.83 39.54 -17.15
C HIS A 482 24.24 40.00 -17.55
N LEU A 483 24.40 40.26 -18.82
CA LEU A 483 25.67 40.71 -19.36
C LEU A 483 25.95 42.17 -18.94
N ARG A 484 27.12 42.42 -18.35
CA ARG A 484 27.58 43.70 -17.82
C ARG A 484 28.37 44.53 -18.87
N ALA A 485 27.86 44.56 -20.07
CA ALA A 485 28.42 45.40 -21.13
C ALA A 485 27.51 46.62 -21.42
N VAL A 486 28.11 47.79 -21.65
CA VAL A 486 27.38 49.04 -21.90
C VAL A 486 26.96 49.12 -23.36
N GLY A 487 25.84 49.80 -23.62
CA GLY A 487 25.38 50.09 -24.98
C GLY A 487 24.84 48.94 -25.78
N LEU A 488 24.57 47.78 -25.12
CA LEU A 488 23.95 46.63 -25.77
C LEU A 488 22.50 46.94 -26.15
N PRO A 489 22.11 46.72 -27.42
CA PRO A 489 20.71 46.78 -27.80
C PRO A 489 19.93 45.64 -27.10
N GLU A 490 18.70 45.93 -26.68
CA GLU A 490 17.83 44.95 -25.99
C GLU A 490 16.50 44.81 -26.71
N ILE A 491 16.01 43.57 -26.74
CA ILE A 491 14.61 43.27 -27.04
C ILE A 491 13.84 43.34 -25.73
N LYS A 492 12.89 44.30 -25.63
CA LYS A 492 12.06 44.52 -24.46
C LYS A 492 10.72 43.78 -24.52
N ALA A 493 10.30 43.40 -25.71
CA ALA A 493 9.10 42.62 -25.93
C ALA A 493 9.19 41.29 -25.14
N LYS A 494 8.15 40.97 -24.42
CA LYS A 494 8.07 39.76 -23.59
C LYS A 494 6.84 38.95 -23.98
N GLU A 495 7.06 37.71 -24.35
CA GLU A 495 5.98 36.76 -24.64
C GLU A 495 5.15 36.55 -23.40
N PRO A 496 3.81 36.67 -23.48
CA PRO A 496 2.93 36.44 -22.34
C PRO A 496 3.01 34.99 -21.88
N LYS A 497 2.77 34.79 -20.61
CA LYS A 497 2.73 33.44 -20.02
C LYS A 497 1.51 32.69 -20.54
N LYS A 498 1.77 31.56 -21.18
CA LYS A 498 0.72 30.66 -21.66
C LYS A 498 0.06 29.97 -20.47
N PRO A 499 -1.29 30.03 -20.34
CA PRO A 499 -2.00 29.31 -19.30
C PRO A 499 -1.83 27.80 -19.43
N VAL A 500 -1.73 27.11 -18.31
CA VAL A 500 -1.67 25.64 -18.27
C VAL A 500 -3.06 25.09 -18.04
N PRO A 501 -3.54 24.17 -18.89
CA PRO A 501 -4.85 23.57 -18.69
C PRO A 501 -4.91 22.75 -17.41
N PRO A 502 -6.02 22.77 -16.68
CA PRO A 502 -6.20 21.89 -15.54
C PRO A 502 -6.28 20.44 -15.96
N THR A 503 -5.87 19.54 -15.09
CA THR A 503 -5.94 18.10 -15.34
C THR A 503 -7.36 17.60 -15.05
N GLU A 504 -7.98 16.94 -16.02
CA GLU A 504 -9.30 16.34 -15.84
C GLU A 504 -9.20 15.11 -14.92
N PRO A 505 -10.06 15.02 -13.88
CA PRO A 505 -10.07 13.85 -13.01
C PRO A 505 -10.65 12.64 -13.75
N VAL A 506 -10.10 11.45 -13.42
CA VAL A 506 -10.55 10.19 -14.02
C VAL A 506 -11.73 9.63 -13.23
N GLU A 507 -12.82 9.32 -13.93
CA GLU A 507 -14.00 8.72 -13.32
C GLU A 507 -13.71 7.27 -12.91
N PRO A 508 -14.03 6.87 -11.65
CA PRO A 508 -13.84 5.51 -11.22
C PRO A 508 -14.83 4.56 -11.92
N VAL A 509 -14.35 3.37 -12.25
CA VAL A 509 -15.17 2.33 -12.85
C VAL A 509 -16.03 1.68 -11.76
N LYS A 510 -17.35 1.60 -11.99
CA LYS A 510 -18.25 0.91 -11.06
C LYS A 510 -17.95 -0.60 -11.08
N PRO A 511 -17.70 -1.20 -9.91
CA PRO A 511 -17.50 -2.65 -9.81
C PRO A 511 -18.82 -3.39 -10.03
N GLU A 512 -18.70 -4.69 -10.27
CA GLU A 512 -19.85 -5.59 -10.17
C GLU A 512 -20.47 -5.47 -8.77
N SER A 513 -21.79 -5.42 -8.71
CA SER A 513 -22.53 -5.22 -7.47
C SER A 513 -23.71 -6.19 -7.31
N THR A 514 -23.67 -7.32 -8.02
CA THR A 514 -24.65 -8.40 -7.90
C THR A 514 -23.95 -9.66 -7.41
N ILE A 515 -24.43 -10.27 -6.33
CA ILE A 515 -23.88 -11.50 -5.79
C ILE A 515 -24.98 -12.49 -5.49
N HIS A 516 -24.73 -13.74 -5.80
CA HIS A 516 -25.58 -14.87 -5.49
C HIS A 516 -25.17 -15.49 -4.16
N TYR A 517 -26.15 -15.94 -3.40
CA TYR A 517 -25.94 -16.72 -2.18
C TYR A 517 -26.98 -17.83 -2.09
N HIS A 518 -26.70 -18.85 -1.33
CA HIS A 518 -27.61 -19.96 -1.06
C HIS A 518 -27.47 -20.41 0.37
N TYR A 519 -28.52 -21.06 0.84
CA TYR A 519 -28.45 -21.86 2.07
C TYR A 519 -28.04 -23.28 1.74
N ALA A 520 -27.52 -23.99 2.72
CA ALA A 520 -27.08 -25.36 2.56
C ALA A 520 -27.57 -26.19 3.73
N VAL A 521 -27.83 -27.46 3.45
CA VAL A 521 -28.26 -28.43 4.45
C VAL A 521 -27.48 -29.72 4.30
N THR A 522 -27.44 -30.50 5.35
CA THR A 522 -26.96 -31.88 5.34
C THR A 522 -27.93 -32.77 6.08
N TYR A 523 -27.84 -34.09 5.90
CA TYR A 523 -28.73 -35.05 6.54
C TYR A 523 -27.92 -35.97 7.45
N VAL A 524 -28.36 -36.10 8.72
CA VAL A 524 -27.70 -36.93 9.72
C VAL A 524 -28.62 -38.07 10.12
N LYS A 525 -28.11 -39.29 10.04
CA LYS A 525 -28.80 -40.47 10.57
C LYS A 525 -28.43 -40.68 12.05
N PRO A 526 -29.32 -40.46 13.00
CA PRO A 526 -28.99 -40.67 14.40
C PRO A 526 -28.68 -42.17 14.65
N ASP A 527 -27.60 -42.44 15.38
CA ASP A 527 -27.28 -43.79 15.81
C ASP A 527 -28.27 -44.22 16.91
N VAL A 528 -28.76 -45.46 16.83
CA VAL A 528 -29.67 -46.02 17.78
C VAL A 528 -29.08 -47.31 18.36
N GLN A 529 -29.17 -47.47 19.69
CA GLN A 529 -28.61 -48.62 20.41
C GLN A 529 -29.62 -49.15 21.40
N LYS A 530 -29.94 -50.42 21.28
CA LYS A 530 -30.68 -51.11 22.30
C LYS A 530 -29.72 -51.63 23.37
N ALA A 531 -30.02 -51.40 24.62
CA ALA A 531 -29.33 -52.03 25.75
C ALA A 531 -30.25 -53.02 26.44
N VAL A 532 -29.69 -54.09 27.02
CA VAL A 532 -30.39 -55.08 27.79
C VAL A 532 -29.69 -55.26 29.12
N THR A 533 -30.42 -55.04 30.24
CA THR A 533 -29.83 -55.03 31.56
C THR A 533 -30.70 -55.79 32.55
N ALA A 534 -30.11 -56.24 33.68
CA ALA A 534 -30.82 -56.65 34.89
C ALA A 534 -31.38 -55.42 35.64
N ALA A 535 -32.18 -55.63 36.65
CA ALA A 535 -32.77 -54.59 37.49
C ALA A 535 -31.71 -53.68 38.17
N ASP A 536 -30.52 -54.21 38.45
CA ASP A 536 -29.40 -53.50 39.06
C ASP A 536 -28.53 -52.76 38.04
N GLY A 537 -28.90 -52.82 36.77
CA GLY A 537 -28.15 -52.23 35.68
C GLY A 537 -27.01 -53.05 35.05
N THR A 538 -26.85 -54.30 35.55
CA THR A 538 -25.85 -55.22 34.98
C THR A 538 -26.19 -55.55 33.54
N ASP A 539 -25.23 -55.41 32.61
CA ASP A 539 -25.39 -55.75 31.19
C ASP A 539 -25.60 -57.22 30.99
N LEU A 540 -26.71 -57.59 30.32
CA LEU A 540 -27.14 -58.98 30.03
C LEU A 540 -26.85 -59.36 28.55
N GLN A 541 -26.22 -58.53 27.73
CA GLN A 541 -25.96 -58.85 26.32
C GLN A 541 -25.19 -60.17 26.19
N GLY A 542 -25.78 -61.11 25.47
CA GLY A 542 -25.17 -62.41 25.22
C GLY A 542 -25.17 -63.39 26.45
N ARG A 543 -25.74 -62.98 27.58
CA ARG A 543 -25.73 -63.75 28.82
C ARG A 543 -26.97 -64.71 28.92
N THR A 544 -26.81 -65.72 29.68
CA THR A 544 -27.89 -66.57 30.06
C THR A 544 -28.39 -66.19 31.46
N VAL A 545 -29.70 -65.98 31.61
CA VAL A 545 -30.39 -65.66 32.86
C VAL A 545 -31.42 -66.76 33.22
N GLU A 546 -31.75 -66.93 34.49
CA GLU A 546 -32.73 -67.88 34.93
C GLU A 546 -34.12 -67.52 34.40
N VAL A 547 -34.96 -68.51 34.17
CA VAL A 547 -36.38 -68.31 33.87
C VAL A 547 -37.06 -67.59 35.05
N GLY A 548 -37.78 -66.51 34.73
CA GLY A 548 -38.36 -65.57 35.69
C GLY A 548 -37.50 -64.39 36.04
N SER A 549 -36.25 -64.34 35.58
CA SER A 549 -35.38 -63.20 35.80
C SER A 549 -35.91 -61.92 35.08
N ARG A 550 -35.79 -60.81 35.77
CA ARG A 550 -36.09 -59.50 35.21
C ARG A 550 -35.05 -59.16 34.13
N VAL A 551 -35.53 -58.70 32.99
CA VAL A 551 -34.73 -58.24 31.84
C VAL A 551 -35.35 -56.96 31.38
N ASP A 552 -34.57 -55.87 31.45
CA ASP A 552 -35.01 -54.56 31.07
C ASP A 552 -34.32 -54.15 29.76
N TYR A 553 -35.07 -53.59 28.82
CA TYR A 553 -34.51 -52.99 27.58
C TYR A 553 -34.56 -51.49 27.69
N THR A 554 -33.47 -50.81 27.25
CA THR A 554 -33.36 -49.34 27.11
C THR A 554 -33.15 -49.02 25.64
N LEU A 555 -33.96 -48.11 25.09
CA LEU A 555 -33.95 -47.73 23.66
C LEU A 555 -33.24 -46.41 23.48
N ASN A 556 -31.91 -46.45 23.34
CA ASN A 556 -31.05 -45.25 23.26
C ASN A 556 -31.00 -44.68 21.87
N VAL A 557 -30.98 -43.39 21.79
CA VAL A 557 -30.73 -42.58 20.57
C VAL A 557 -29.52 -41.67 20.83
N ALA A 558 -28.66 -41.53 19.85
CA ALA A 558 -27.55 -40.58 19.95
C ALA A 558 -28.09 -39.14 20.01
N THR A 559 -27.34 -38.27 20.65
CA THR A 559 -27.63 -36.83 20.72
C THR A 559 -27.87 -36.27 19.32
N ILE A 560 -28.97 -35.57 19.15
CA ILE A 560 -29.32 -34.88 17.90
C ILE A 560 -28.39 -33.68 17.73
N PRO A 561 -27.79 -33.48 16.57
CA PRO A 561 -26.90 -32.34 16.32
C PRO A 561 -27.62 -30.99 16.47
N ALA A 562 -26.86 -29.94 16.74
CA ALA A 562 -27.33 -28.55 16.70
C ALA A 562 -27.77 -28.15 15.28
N ASN A 563 -28.63 -27.18 15.19
CA ASN A 563 -29.27 -26.66 13.97
C ASN A 563 -30.10 -27.73 13.23
N HIS A 564 -30.74 -28.62 14.01
CA HIS A 564 -31.66 -29.63 13.47
C HIS A 564 -33.04 -29.05 13.18
N GLU A 565 -33.78 -29.74 12.34
CA GLU A 565 -35.18 -29.40 12.09
C GLU A 565 -36.04 -29.64 13.34
N THR A 566 -37.25 -29.09 13.36
CA THR A 566 -38.23 -29.36 14.40
C THR A 566 -38.92 -30.69 14.15
N PHE A 567 -39.19 -31.46 15.24
CA PHE A 567 -39.87 -32.74 15.15
C PHE A 567 -41.38 -32.58 15.45
N GLU A 568 -42.23 -33.15 14.58
CA GLU A 568 -43.66 -33.26 14.80
C GLU A 568 -44.01 -34.55 15.56
N SER A 569 -43.21 -35.60 15.37
CA SER A 569 -43.41 -36.88 16.07
C SER A 569 -42.10 -37.65 16.30
N ILE A 570 -41.95 -38.27 17.44
CA ILE A 570 -40.87 -39.21 17.76
C ILE A 570 -41.53 -40.48 18.27
N VAL A 571 -41.35 -41.61 17.55
CA VAL A 571 -42.04 -42.88 17.86
C VAL A 571 -41.02 -44.01 17.90
N PHE A 572 -41.04 -44.77 19.00
CA PHE A 572 -40.32 -46.04 19.12
C PHE A 572 -41.29 -47.20 18.97
N ASN A 573 -40.92 -48.16 18.17
CA ASN A 573 -41.68 -49.40 17.96
C ASN A 573 -40.80 -50.59 18.26
N ASP A 574 -41.31 -51.52 19.05
CA ASP A 574 -40.59 -52.73 19.45
C ASP A 574 -41.52 -53.95 19.44
N ASN A 575 -41.05 -55.04 18.86
CA ASN A 575 -41.76 -56.31 18.87
C ASN A 575 -41.09 -57.23 19.88
N LEU A 576 -41.70 -57.35 21.06
CA LEU A 576 -41.14 -58.13 22.13
C LEU A 576 -41.02 -59.62 21.77
N PRO A 577 -39.92 -60.29 22.14
CA PRO A 577 -39.69 -61.68 21.78
C PRO A 577 -40.68 -62.60 22.48
N ASP A 578 -40.96 -63.78 21.89
CA ASP A 578 -41.81 -64.76 22.44
C ASP A 578 -41.26 -65.26 23.81
N GLY A 579 -42.12 -65.32 24.81
CA GLY A 579 -41.73 -65.70 26.19
C GLY A 579 -41.17 -64.51 27.03
N TYR A 580 -41.21 -63.27 26.52
CA TYR A 580 -40.96 -62.08 27.31
C TYR A 580 -42.29 -61.54 27.81
N GLU A 581 -42.46 -61.48 29.15
CA GLU A 581 -43.61 -60.93 29.82
C GLU A 581 -43.32 -59.53 30.32
N ILE A 582 -43.98 -58.55 29.73
CA ILE A 582 -43.74 -57.09 30.03
C ILE A 582 -44.43 -56.75 31.34
N ASP A 583 -43.78 -55.93 32.18
CA ASP A 583 -44.44 -55.16 33.22
C ASP A 583 -44.84 -53.79 32.64
N LEU A 584 -46.11 -53.71 32.22
CA LEU A 584 -46.57 -52.50 31.50
C LEU A 584 -46.65 -51.30 32.45
N GLU A 585 -46.88 -51.45 33.72
CA GLU A 585 -46.98 -50.33 34.65
C GLU A 585 -45.60 -49.77 35.01
N GLU A 586 -44.64 -50.68 35.32
CA GLU A 586 -43.26 -50.17 35.49
C GLU A 586 -42.70 -49.63 34.21
N THR A 587 -43.01 -50.20 33.06
CA THR A 587 -42.60 -49.66 31.72
C THR A 587 -43.11 -48.21 31.47
N LYS A 588 -44.39 -47.94 31.79
CA LYS A 588 -45.00 -46.62 31.72
C LYS A 588 -44.34 -45.63 32.68
N GLN A 589 -44.02 -46.08 33.90
CA GLN A 589 -43.31 -45.21 34.86
C GLN A 589 -41.93 -44.94 34.46
N GLY A 590 -41.17 -45.87 33.88
CA GLY A 590 -39.82 -45.74 33.39
C GLY A 590 -39.73 -44.94 32.07
N SER A 591 -40.87 -44.66 31.44
CA SER A 591 -40.98 -43.98 30.14
C SER A 591 -41.97 -42.81 30.21
N ALA A 592 -41.91 -42.00 31.28
CA ALA A 592 -42.90 -40.99 31.62
C ALA A 592 -43.06 -39.87 30.52
N ASP A 593 -42.06 -39.65 29.66
CA ASP A 593 -42.09 -38.67 28.58
C ASP A 593 -42.85 -39.16 27.34
N TYR A 594 -43.35 -40.43 27.37
CA TYR A 594 -44.02 -41.08 26.26
C TYR A 594 -45.44 -41.51 26.61
N GLU A 595 -46.29 -41.54 25.59
CA GLU A 595 -47.50 -42.31 25.58
C GLU A 595 -47.15 -43.73 25.19
N VAL A 596 -47.52 -44.72 26.06
CA VAL A 596 -47.15 -46.15 25.89
C VAL A 596 -48.35 -46.97 25.53
N GLU A 597 -48.35 -47.55 24.34
CA GLU A 597 -49.36 -48.45 23.82
C GLU A 597 -48.78 -49.89 23.72
N TYR A 598 -49.43 -50.87 24.23
CA TYR A 598 -49.01 -52.29 24.13
C TYR A 598 -50.15 -53.16 23.63
N ASP A 599 -49.93 -53.86 22.51
CA ASP A 599 -50.76 -54.85 21.95
C ASP A 599 -50.25 -56.27 22.36
N SER A 600 -50.91 -56.89 23.29
CA SER A 600 -50.53 -58.22 23.77
C SER A 600 -50.71 -59.36 22.77
N SER A 601 -51.52 -59.16 21.71
CA SER A 601 -51.75 -60.18 20.68
C SER A 601 -50.57 -60.24 19.70
N SER A 602 -50.00 -59.10 19.31
CA SER A 602 -48.81 -58.97 18.46
C SER A 602 -47.51 -58.84 19.24
N ARG A 603 -47.56 -58.62 20.54
CA ARG A 603 -46.47 -58.31 21.45
C ARG A 603 -45.75 -57.02 21.02
N HIS A 604 -46.44 -56.14 20.30
CA HIS A 604 -45.93 -54.89 19.84
C HIS A 604 -46.11 -53.80 20.90
N ILE A 605 -45.02 -53.10 21.25
CA ILE A 605 -45.06 -51.93 22.09
C ILE A 605 -44.64 -50.71 21.31
N LYS A 606 -45.39 -49.64 21.51
CA LYS A 606 -45.15 -48.35 20.86
C LYS A 606 -45.05 -47.27 21.94
N PHE A 607 -44.03 -46.46 21.80
CA PHE A 607 -43.81 -45.25 22.60
C PHE A 607 -43.93 -44.05 21.68
N THR A 608 -44.86 -43.15 21.96
CA THR A 608 -45.04 -41.89 21.21
C THR A 608 -44.67 -40.74 22.14
N ALA A 609 -43.75 -39.91 21.72
CA ALA A 609 -43.33 -38.73 22.49
C ALA A 609 -44.53 -37.85 22.82
N LYS A 610 -44.67 -37.42 24.05
CA LYS A 610 -45.68 -36.46 24.47
C LYS A 610 -45.37 -35.07 23.90
N SER A 611 -46.41 -34.27 23.75
CA SER A 611 -46.26 -32.86 23.25
C SER A 611 -45.31 -32.03 24.12
N SER A 612 -45.21 -32.33 25.42
CA SER A 612 -44.25 -31.67 26.32
C SER A 612 -42.79 -31.98 25.98
N LEU A 613 -42.51 -33.26 25.64
CA LEU A 613 -41.16 -33.66 25.20
C LEU A 613 -40.80 -33.03 23.84
N LEU A 614 -41.70 -33.10 22.88
CA LEU A 614 -41.51 -32.45 21.57
C LEU A 614 -41.29 -30.94 21.71
N ALA A 615 -42.09 -30.28 22.56
CA ALA A 615 -41.90 -28.85 22.83
C ALA A 615 -40.54 -28.53 23.45
N SER A 616 -40.03 -29.40 24.32
CA SER A 616 -38.70 -29.24 24.94
C SER A 616 -37.58 -29.40 23.92
N ILE A 617 -37.65 -30.41 23.05
CA ILE A 617 -36.63 -30.65 22.01
C ILE A 617 -36.64 -29.52 20.96
N ASN A 618 -37.82 -29.03 20.59
CA ASN A 618 -37.98 -27.98 19.59
C ASN A 618 -37.81 -26.56 20.14
N ALA A 619 -37.63 -26.37 21.45
CA ALA A 619 -37.56 -25.05 22.07
C ALA A 619 -36.35 -24.23 21.55
N ASP A 620 -35.24 -24.88 21.29
CA ASP A 620 -34.03 -24.28 20.70
C ASP A 620 -33.31 -25.30 19.83
N THR A 621 -33.65 -25.32 18.56
CA THR A 621 -33.01 -26.22 17.58
C THR A 621 -31.58 -25.83 17.24
N THR A 622 -31.09 -24.67 17.67
CA THR A 622 -29.72 -24.23 17.44
C THR A 622 -28.71 -24.91 18.38
N THR A 623 -29.18 -25.61 19.37
CA THR A 623 -28.37 -26.43 20.28
C THR A 623 -28.61 -27.92 20.04
N THR A 624 -27.72 -28.75 20.58
CA THR A 624 -27.92 -30.22 20.58
C THR A 624 -29.08 -30.61 21.44
N ALA A 625 -29.82 -31.66 21.05
CA ALA A 625 -30.94 -32.18 21.82
C ALA A 625 -30.78 -33.69 22.15
N ASP A 626 -31.13 -34.07 23.36
CA ASP A 626 -31.16 -35.46 23.76
C ASP A 626 -32.59 -35.96 23.76
N ILE A 627 -32.82 -37.12 23.17
CA ILE A 627 -34.10 -37.84 23.24
C ILE A 627 -34.04 -38.80 24.42
N PRO A 628 -34.85 -38.61 25.48
CA PRO A 628 -34.88 -39.53 26.63
C PRO A 628 -35.17 -40.96 26.19
N ALA A 629 -34.34 -41.90 26.60
CA ALA A 629 -34.48 -43.31 26.21
C ALA A 629 -35.68 -43.97 26.90
N PRO A 630 -36.72 -44.45 26.18
CA PRO A 630 -37.78 -45.24 26.79
C PRO A 630 -37.26 -46.60 27.24
N LYS A 631 -37.89 -47.14 28.31
CA LYS A 631 -37.50 -48.41 28.89
C LYS A 631 -38.65 -49.43 28.79
N ILE A 632 -38.31 -50.67 28.47
CA ILE A 632 -39.24 -51.81 28.54
C ILE A 632 -38.77 -52.66 29.66
N ILE A 633 -39.66 -52.84 30.62
CA ILE A 633 -39.41 -53.60 31.88
C ILE A 633 -40.20 -54.87 31.83
N GLY A 634 -39.56 -55.98 32.14
CA GLY A 634 -40.25 -57.26 32.15
C GLY A 634 -39.40 -58.45 32.60
N LYS A 635 -39.82 -59.62 32.33
CA LYS A 635 -39.12 -60.86 32.68
C LYS A 635 -39.17 -61.90 31.58
N VAL A 636 -38.19 -62.76 31.51
CA VAL A 636 -38.18 -63.95 30.63
C VAL A 636 -38.87 -65.10 31.24
N THR A 637 -39.79 -65.76 30.53
CA THR A 637 -40.66 -66.80 31.09
C THR A 637 -40.48 -68.13 30.43
N LYS A 638 -39.76 -68.25 29.30
CA LYS A 638 -39.68 -69.49 28.53
C LYS A 638 -38.25 -70.04 28.57
N ALA A 639 -38.17 -71.32 28.97
CA ALA A 639 -36.89 -71.99 29.05
C ALA A 639 -36.31 -72.32 27.66
N GLY A 640 -35.01 -72.48 27.58
CA GLY A 640 -34.25 -72.82 26.35
C GLY A 640 -34.44 -71.85 25.18
N THR A 641 -34.72 -70.64 25.50
CA THR A 641 -35.07 -69.59 24.50
C THR A 641 -33.95 -68.60 24.32
N LYS A 642 -33.76 -68.21 23.06
CA LYS A 642 -32.96 -67.07 22.67
C LYS A 642 -33.89 -65.86 22.50
N TYR A 643 -33.70 -64.83 23.29
CA TYR A 643 -34.47 -63.58 23.22
C TYR A 643 -33.69 -62.55 22.45
N ASP A 644 -33.89 -62.51 21.11
CA ASP A 644 -33.36 -61.44 20.26
C ASP A 644 -34.40 -60.33 20.21
N ASN A 645 -33.92 -59.08 20.40
CA ASN A 645 -34.84 -57.96 20.38
C ASN A 645 -34.17 -56.72 19.74
N THR A 646 -34.91 -56.06 18.83
CA THR A 646 -34.57 -54.79 18.20
C THR A 646 -35.65 -53.76 18.48
N PHE A 647 -35.40 -52.51 18.12
CA PHE A 647 -36.46 -51.53 18.04
C PHE A 647 -36.28 -50.66 16.81
N LYS A 648 -37.33 -49.99 16.38
CA LYS A 648 -37.34 -49.01 15.33
C LYS A 648 -37.68 -47.64 15.91
N LEU A 649 -36.85 -46.65 15.62
CA LEU A 649 -37.14 -45.23 15.84
C LEU A 649 -37.71 -44.66 14.54
N SER A 650 -38.86 -43.99 14.63
CA SER A 650 -39.43 -43.22 13.55
C SER A 650 -39.51 -41.74 13.96
N LEU A 651 -39.00 -40.86 13.11
CA LEU A 651 -39.11 -39.42 13.26
C LEU A 651 -40.03 -38.91 12.16
N ASP A 652 -41.07 -38.17 12.54
CA ASP A 652 -42.09 -37.57 11.67
C ASP A 652 -42.75 -38.51 10.67
N ASN A 653 -42.70 -39.81 10.92
CA ASN A 653 -43.13 -40.86 9.99
C ASN A 653 -42.43 -40.89 8.63
N VAL A 654 -41.34 -40.14 8.48
CA VAL A 654 -40.56 -39.96 7.25
C VAL A 654 -39.24 -40.72 7.33
N TYR A 655 -38.55 -40.58 8.44
CA TYR A 655 -37.27 -41.27 8.67
C TYR A 655 -37.46 -42.42 9.69
N THR A 656 -36.92 -43.59 9.37
CA THR A 656 -36.95 -44.76 10.28
C THR A 656 -35.59 -45.44 10.33
N VAL A 657 -35.12 -45.71 11.55
CA VAL A 657 -33.88 -46.45 11.79
C VAL A 657 -34.11 -47.61 12.76
N GLU A 658 -33.46 -48.73 12.54
CA GLU A 658 -33.56 -49.92 13.36
C GLU A 658 -32.27 -50.19 14.14
N SER A 659 -32.39 -50.52 15.42
CA SER A 659 -31.24 -50.84 16.27
C SER A 659 -30.66 -52.22 15.91
N LYS A 660 -29.40 -52.42 16.30
CA LYS A 660 -28.82 -53.75 16.33
C LYS A 660 -29.57 -54.60 17.38
N PRO A 661 -29.69 -55.94 17.19
CA PRO A 661 -30.35 -56.80 18.15
C PRO A 661 -29.51 -56.93 19.42
N VAL A 662 -30.20 -56.94 20.54
CA VAL A 662 -29.68 -57.46 21.83
C VAL A 662 -30.16 -58.83 22.03
N THR A 663 -29.40 -59.71 22.74
CA THR A 663 -29.67 -61.12 22.89
C THR A 663 -29.50 -61.52 24.35
N VAL A 664 -30.47 -62.21 24.89
CA VAL A 664 -30.40 -62.87 26.20
C VAL A 664 -30.85 -64.33 26.02
N TYR A 665 -30.30 -65.20 26.76
CA TYR A 665 -30.67 -66.66 26.75
C TYR A 665 -31.25 -67.09 28.06
N THR A 666 -32.09 -68.11 28.00
CA THR A 666 -32.52 -68.87 29.18
C THR A 666 -32.08 -70.31 29.07
N PRO A 667 -31.78 -71.02 30.20
CA PRO A 667 -31.40 -72.40 30.20
C PRO A 667 -32.57 -73.32 29.75
N THR A 668 -32.24 -74.43 29.13
CA THR A 668 -33.24 -75.46 28.82
C THR A 668 -33.79 -76.13 30.09
N GLN A 669 -35.06 -76.45 30.12
CA GLN A 669 -35.57 -77.23 31.21
C GLN A 669 -34.98 -78.66 31.24
N PRO A 670 -34.68 -79.22 32.43
CA PRO A 670 -34.24 -80.56 32.51
C PRO A 670 -35.35 -81.50 31.99
N LYS A 671 -34.93 -82.50 31.26
CA LYS A 671 -35.85 -83.54 30.77
C LYS A 671 -35.62 -84.80 31.56
N LYS A 672 -36.69 -85.32 32.08
CA LYS A 672 -36.69 -86.63 32.70
C LYS A 672 -37.43 -87.61 31.80
N ASP A 673 -36.82 -88.75 31.52
CA ASP A 673 -37.39 -89.81 30.70
C ASP A 673 -37.23 -91.14 31.44
N VAL A 674 -38.02 -92.10 31.07
CA VAL A 674 -38.01 -93.43 31.68
C VAL A 674 -37.87 -94.49 30.61
N PHE A 675 -37.03 -95.49 30.91
CA PHE A 675 -36.67 -96.57 30.03
C PHE A 675 -36.76 -97.93 30.74
N LYS A 676 -36.94 -99.08 30.06
CA LYS A 676 -36.69 -100.38 30.59
C LYS A 676 -35.23 -100.60 30.91
N GLN A 677 -34.92 -101.43 31.91
CA GLN A 677 -33.53 -101.74 32.27
C GLN A 677 -32.71 -102.15 31.03
N GLY A 678 -31.59 -101.40 30.80
CA GLY A 678 -30.65 -101.66 29.72
C GLY A 678 -31.02 -100.99 28.37
N ASP A 679 -32.17 -100.36 28.26
CA ASP A 679 -32.54 -99.53 27.09
C ASP A 679 -32.51 -98.02 27.49
N THR A 680 -31.84 -97.22 26.68
CA THR A 680 -31.77 -95.75 26.86
C THR A 680 -32.23 -95.01 25.61
N THR A 681 -32.82 -95.77 24.67
CA THR A 681 -33.23 -95.24 23.35
C THR A 681 -34.73 -95.18 23.14
N THR A 682 -35.50 -96.16 23.76
CA THR A 682 -36.93 -96.24 23.58
C THR A 682 -37.66 -95.88 24.86
N SER A 683 -38.10 -94.65 24.95
CA SER A 683 -38.82 -94.12 26.09
C SER A 683 -40.13 -94.90 26.32
N ILE A 684 -40.41 -95.24 27.56
CA ILE A 684 -41.64 -95.82 27.98
C ILE A 684 -42.49 -94.90 28.90
N ASP A 685 -42.17 -93.58 28.81
CA ASP A 685 -42.95 -92.58 29.54
C ASP A 685 -44.45 -92.65 29.20
N GLY A 686 -45.30 -92.61 30.22
CA GLY A 686 -46.74 -92.76 30.06
C GLY A 686 -47.21 -94.16 29.71
N ARG A 687 -46.34 -95.19 29.67
CA ARG A 687 -46.73 -96.58 29.40
C ARG A 687 -46.86 -97.38 30.69
N SER A 688 -47.71 -98.42 30.62
CA SER A 688 -47.88 -99.36 31.73
C SER A 688 -46.73 -100.36 31.77
N VAL A 689 -46.18 -100.63 32.94
CA VAL A 689 -45.13 -101.62 33.23
C VAL A 689 -45.64 -102.68 34.22
N LYS A 690 -45.01 -103.81 34.30
CA LYS A 690 -45.40 -104.89 35.26
C LYS A 690 -44.76 -104.68 36.63
N ALA A 691 -45.45 -105.07 37.65
CA ALA A 691 -44.83 -105.07 39.00
C ALA A 691 -43.60 -105.97 39.00
N GLY A 692 -42.50 -105.46 39.48
CA GLY A 692 -41.16 -106.07 39.47
C GLY A 692 -40.25 -105.70 38.30
N ASP A 693 -40.77 -105.00 37.29
CA ASP A 693 -39.94 -104.47 36.22
C ASP A 693 -38.95 -103.39 36.80
N ILE A 694 -37.69 -103.50 36.40
CA ILE A 694 -36.68 -102.45 36.75
C ILE A 694 -36.72 -101.39 35.70
N LEU A 695 -36.82 -100.15 36.12
CA LEU A 695 -36.88 -98.99 35.27
C LEU A 695 -35.62 -98.19 35.45
N THR A 696 -35.16 -97.62 34.32
CA THR A 696 -34.05 -96.65 34.33
C THR A 696 -34.62 -95.24 34.07
N TYR A 697 -34.45 -94.36 35.00
CA TYR A 697 -34.77 -92.93 34.76
C TYR A 697 -33.52 -92.21 34.29
N GLN A 698 -33.64 -91.40 33.23
CA GLN A 698 -32.63 -90.61 32.73
C GLN A 698 -33.06 -89.15 32.87
N ILE A 699 -32.22 -88.34 33.55
CA ILE A 699 -32.38 -86.89 33.62
C ILE A 699 -31.34 -86.29 32.70
N THR A 700 -31.81 -85.50 31.74
CA THR A 700 -30.94 -84.80 30.78
C THR A 700 -31.08 -83.28 31.04
N TYR A 701 -29.97 -82.67 31.31
CA TYR A 701 -29.87 -81.22 31.38
C TYR A 701 -28.79 -80.80 30.43
N THR A 702 -29.05 -79.73 29.63
CA THR A 702 -28.08 -79.13 28.76
C THR A 702 -27.72 -77.72 29.24
N ASN A 703 -26.47 -77.52 29.63
CA ASN A 703 -25.99 -76.20 30.00
C ASN A 703 -25.84 -75.37 28.77
N THR A 704 -26.72 -74.41 28.59
CA THR A 704 -26.72 -73.46 27.47
C THR A 704 -26.09 -72.08 27.83
N THR A 705 -25.50 -71.97 29.04
CA THR A 705 -25.00 -70.71 29.59
C THR A 705 -23.65 -70.27 29.01
N GLY A 706 -22.94 -71.17 28.32
CA GLY A 706 -21.59 -70.92 27.87
C GLY A 706 -20.51 -70.91 28.97
N GLU A 707 -20.92 -71.09 30.25
CA GLU A 707 -20.04 -71.08 31.42
C GLU A 707 -20.11 -72.43 32.13
N THR A 708 -19.05 -72.82 32.79
CA THR A 708 -19.09 -74.03 33.70
C THR A 708 -19.88 -73.68 34.90
N ARG A 709 -20.87 -74.53 35.24
CA ARG A 709 -21.76 -74.42 36.44
C ARG A 709 -21.86 -75.75 37.16
N ASP A 710 -21.98 -75.66 38.47
CA ASP A 710 -22.37 -76.78 39.27
C ASP A 710 -23.90 -77.05 39.11
N VAL A 711 -24.25 -78.28 38.84
CA VAL A 711 -25.64 -78.68 38.67
C VAL A 711 -26.01 -79.72 39.79
N GLU A 712 -26.91 -79.34 40.60
CA GLU A 712 -27.52 -80.25 41.55
C GLU A 712 -28.77 -80.87 40.93
N ILE A 713 -28.82 -82.21 40.90
CA ILE A 713 -29.96 -82.92 40.40
C ILE A 713 -30.67 -83.62 41.59
N THR A 714 -31.87 -83.20 41.85
CA THR A 714 -32.75 -83.80 42.90
C THR A 714 -33.93 -84.45 42.21
N ASP A 715 -34.20 -85.81 42.51
CA ASP A 715 -35.27 -86.54 41.92
C ASP A 715 -36.30 -86.91 42.97
#